data_ce6ea8a547e0dbd9d09e57b15c4d3d38
#
_entry.id   ce6ea8a547e0dbd9d09e57b15c4d3d38
#
_cell.length_a   1.000
_cell.length_b   1.000
_cell.length_c   1.000
_cell.angle_alpha   90.00
_cell.angle_beta   90.00
_cell.angle_gamma   90.00
#
_symmetry.space_group_name_H-M   'P 1'
#
loop_
_entity.id
_entity.type
_entity.pdbx_description
1 polymer ?
#
loop_
_entity_poly.entity_id
_entity_poly.type
_entity_poly.pdbx_seq_one_letter_code
_entity_poly.pdbx_strand_id
1 'polypeptide(L)'
;MIFNSKHFTVILLSLSIFIFNGFLTVSAQENQANNSESFGIEEIIVTARKVEESAQDVPVAITAITEQLRKSNIRNLSDLQGFAPNVIIGNYGERSGGANLNIRGISPPRSDDNSFDAPIAVMIDGIHLGTSAGQILENFDLERVEVLRGPQGTLFGKNTVGGVINVIRSKPTGEFGARLKATIGDDGQQELRAVVNFPISEGKVAGKVFATMIEDDGWLPNITLGKKVPEKDYQNFGFSLLFTPNEKFEATVTIEQFDDQSDLAGYHYSYNFANGVATPPTDPRQVNTALATTACTNYGACRNSLDIPSYAENDTNNDAALETDAITINASYQLTENSQLVYVGGTRDLTEYRIYDFDASAAPFITIERWNDYEQTSHELRYERQTENSTLVAGYYFWNSEFTQDWVTGGEFWKTLFGAVAQTPALWAACQGTNGLDGAFAPIACDLGIQGGLGPNDIVTQILYETQETESEAFFLNYEYDINDKISLNAGIRWTEEWKAFIAGQAYLSNVERQRERNFPGYADLYQKWDEVSPRVGVTYRIDEDKMIYISYSEGFKSGGFFGVNQNIRDFERDQYDPEFASNVEVGFKSLLLENRLRLNLTAFRNEFEDKQESFVALDPDTKTVQSVFNNAAEVLYEGFEIEALFAATRNLQLFLNYGSLDASYEEFFTDINQFDGLGTVEDASFLEPRNAPEHTLGVGFQYNAQVGNGEIEIYAKYSETGKTQTSLLNLTSGAFDGSEDVSANIGYYQDNWNVVLFGRNLTDEQYEVPTLLGGSFTSGPLFSMSNAGKRPRAFGIEFG
;
A
#
# COMPACT_ATOMS: atom_id res chain seq x y z
N MET A 1 12.63 -11.35 22.82
CA MET A 1 12.66 -12.71 23.45
C MET A 1 12.43 -13.70 22.33
N ILE A 2 13.42 -14.46 21.95
CA ILE A 2 13.37 -15.39 20.80
C ILE A 2 12.51 -16.59 21.22
N PHE A 3 11.30 -16.69 20.73
CA PHE A 3 10.49 -17.89 20.85
C PHE A 3 10.91 -18.88 19.76
N ASN A 4 11.53 -19.96 20.18
CA ASN A 4 12.05 -21.00 19.31
C ASN A 4 10.89 -21.89 18.83
N SER A 5 10.73 -22.06 17.53
CA SER A 5 9.64 -22.79 16.83
C SER A 5 9.33 -24.21 17.34
N LYS A 6 10.21 -24.78 18.14
CA LYS A 6 10.03 -26.11 18.74
C LYS A 6 9.04 -26.21 19.91
N HIS A 7 8.54 -25.10 20.44
CA HIS A 7 7.52 -25.09 21.50
C HIS A 7 6.09 -25.08 20.98
N PHE A 8 5.91 -24.80 19.72
CA PHE A 8 4.61 -24.65 19.09
C PHE A 8 3.87 -25.98 18.83
N THR A 9 4.60 -27.04 18.53
CA THR A 9 4.03 -28.41 18.36
C THR A 9 3.36 -28.93 19.63
N VAL A 10 3.75 -28.43 20.79
CA VAL A 10 3.19 -28.83 22.09
C VAL A 10 1.90 -28.08 22.42
N ILE A 11 1.77 -26.82 21.96
CA ILE A 11 0.56 -26.02 22.21
C ILE A 11 -0.58 -26.49 21.30
N LEU A 12 -0.31 -26.86 20.04
CA LEU A 12 -1.29 -27.44 19.13
C LEU A 12 -1.84 -28.80 19.61
N LEU A 13 -0.98 -29.61 20.23
CA LEU A 13 -1.44 -30.87 20.84
C LEU A 13 -2.26 -30.64 22.11
N SER A 14 -2.02 -29.61 22.88
CA SER A 14 -2.80 -29.29 24.08
C SER A 14 -4.15 -28.63 23.75
N LEU A 15 -4.25 -27.83 22.69
CA LEU A 15 -5.51 -27.28 22.24
C LEU A 15 -6.43 -28.36 21.63
N SER A 16 -5.86 -29.31 20.86
CA SER A 16 -6.62 -30.42 20.30
C SER A 16 -7.22 -31.37 21.32
N ILE A 17 -6.64 -31.47 22.52
CA ILE A 17 -7.18 -32.31 23.62
C ILE A 17 -8.32 -31.62 24.38
N PHE A 18 -8.37 -30.29 24.40
CA PHE A 18 -9.46 -29.55 25.04
C PHE A 18 -10.72 -29.44 24.16
N ILE A 19 -10.59 -29.43 22.84
CA ILE A 19 -11.72 -29.33 21.90
C ILE A 19 -12.47 -30.67 21.75
N PHE A 20 -11.80 -31.81 21.95
CA PHE A 20 -12.40 -33.14 21.72
C PHE A 20 -13.24 -33.69 22.88
N ASN A 21 -13.25 -33.04 24.05
CA ASN A 21 -14.01 -33.52 25.20
C ASN A 21 -15.30 -32.74 25.52
N GLY A 22 -15.69 -31.78 24.67
CA GLY A 22 -16.85 -30.90 24.89
C GLY A 22 -18.06 -31.13 23.97
N PHE A 23 -18.05 -32.11 23.07
CA PHE A 23 -19.22 -32.39 22.21
C PHE A 23 -20.29 -33.16 22.95
N LEU A 24 -21.07 -32.47 23.76
CA LEU A 24 -22.41 -32.92 24.16
C LEU A 24 -23.44 -32.07 23.42
N THR A 25 -24.13 -32.76 22.54
CA THR A 25 -25.35 -32.38 21.78
C THR A 25 -26.16 -31.23 22.36
N VAL A 26 -26.11 -30.08 21.67
CA VAL A 26 -27.17 -29.07 21.74
C VAL A 26 -28.03 -29.24 20.48
N SER A 27 -29.27 -29.67 20.67
CA SER A 27 -30.31 -29.73 19.64
C SER A 27 -30.78 -28.31 19.34
N ALA A 28 -30.35 -27.73 18.23
CA ALA A 28 -30.88 -26.46 17.75
C ALA A 28 -32.33 -26.69 17.29
N GLN A 29 -33.25 -26.01 17.88
CA GLN A 29 -34.63 -25.97 17.47
C GLN A 29 -34.73 -24.92 16.34
N GLU A 30 -34.90 -25.39 15.11
CA GLU A 30 -35.18 -24.55 13.95
C GLU A 30 -36.46 -23.73 14.17
N ASN A 31 -36.32 -22.42 14.29
CA ASN A 31 -37.38 -21.50 13.94
C ASN A 31 -37.35 -21.32 12.42
N GLN A 32 -38.21 -22.06 11.73
CA GLN A 32 -38.54 -21.77 10.33
C GLN A 32 -39.25 -20.41 10.28
N ALA A 33 -38.51 -19.32 10.15
CA ALA A 33 -39.07 -18.12 9.59
C ALA A 33 -39.24 -18.36 8.08
N ASN A 34 -40.47 -18.29 7.61
CA ASN A 34 -40.82 -18.22 6.20
C ASN A 34 -40.20 -16.93 5.60
N ASN A 35 -38.96 -16.96 5.29
CA ASN A 35 -38.36 -15.96 4.40
C ASN A 35 -38.71 -16.39 2.97
N SER A 36 -39.65 -15.71 2.37
CA SER A 36 -39.69 -15.60 0.92
C SER A 36 -38.44 -14.81 0.52
N GLU A 37 -37.32 -15.51 0.29
CA GLU A 37 -36.07 -14.90 -0.16
C GLU A 37 -36.40 -14.10 -1.41
N SER A 38 -36.26 -12.78 -1.30
CA SER A 38 -36.41 -11.88 -2.45
C SER A 38 -35.25 -12.21 -3.41
N PHE A 39 -35.62 -12.49 -4.66
CA PHE A 39 -34.67 -12.68 -5.73
C PHE A 39 -34.08 -11.29 -6.11
N GLY A 40 -33.14 -10.78 -5.34
CA GLY A 40 -32.53 -9.46 -5.51
C GLY A 40 -31.13 -9.41 -4.91
N ILE A 41 -30.40 -8.36 -5.24
CA ILE A 41 -29.08 -8.04 -4.69
C ILE A 41 -29.28 -7.51 -3.28
N GLU A 42 -28.47 -7.98 -2.33
CA GLU A 42 -28.47 -7.49 -0.95
C GLU A 42 -28.05 -6.02 -0.87
N GLU A 43 -28.67 -5.28 0.01
CA GLU A 43 -28.28 -3.94 0.36
C GLU A 43 -26.94 -3.98 1.11
N ILE A 44 -26.00 -3.10 0.74
CA ILE A 44 -24.70 -2.99 1.38
C ILE A 44 -24.67 -1.70 2.19
N ILE A 45 -24.46 -1.83 3.50
CA ILE A 45 -24.28 -0.69 4.40
C ILE A 45 -22.79 -0.33 4.43
N VAL A 46 -22.49 0.96 4.36
CA VAL A 46 -21.15 1.53 4.38
C VAL A 46 -21.04 2.65 5.42
N THR A 47 -19.82 3.03 5.76
CA THR A 47 -19.52 4.14 6.67
C THR A 47 -18.70 5.26 5.99
N ALA A 48 -18.87 5.40 4.69
CA ALA A 48 -18.14 6.33 3.83
C ALA A 48 -18.23 7.80 4.27
N ARG A 49 -19.32 8.18 4.91
CA ARG A 49 -19.52 9.54 5.45
C ARG A 49 -19.52 9.58 6.98
N LYS A 50 -18.86 8.62 7.61
CA LYS A 50 -18.76 8.46 9.09
C LYS A 50 -20.10 8.12 9.77
N VAL A 51 -21.15 7.83 9.01
CA VAL A 51 -22.45 7.32 9.45
C VAL A 51 -22.78 6.06 8.66
N GLU A 52 -23.56 5.16 9.26
CA GLU A 52 -24.03 3.96 8.57
C GLU A 52 -25.16 4.34 7.60
N GLU A 53 -24.98 4.02 6.33
CA GLU A 53 -25.93 4.32 5.26
C GLU A 53 -25.81 3.32 4.11
N SER A 54 -26.84 3.23 3.27
CA SER A 54 -26.81 2.40 2.07
C SER A 54 -25.76 2.90 1.08
N ALA A 55 -24.91 2.01 0.54
CA ALA A 55 -23.93 2.36 -0.48
C ALA A 55 -24.59 3.00 -1.73
N GLN A 56 -25.89 2.71 -1.98
CA GLN A 56 -26.63 3.31 -3.08
C GLN A 56 -27.11 4.74 -2.80
N ASP A 57 -27.18 5.15 -1.52
CA ASP A 57 -27.59 6.48 -1.11
C ASP A 57 -26.43 7.45 -0.93
N VAL A 58 -25.18 6.96 -0.91
CA VAL A 58 -23.97 7.79 -0.75
C VAL A 58 -23.63 8.49 -2.05
N PRO A 59 -23.59 9.85 -2.11
CA PRO A 59 -23.22 10.60 -3.31
C PRO A 59 -21.70 10.71 -3.49
N VAL A 60 -21.02 9.56 -3.64
CA VAL A 60 -19.58 9.41 -3.87
C VAL A 60 -19.30 8.11 -4.60
N ALA A 61 -18.23 8.06 -5.37
CA ALA A 61 -17.74 6.82 -5.97
C ALA A 61 -17.17 5.91 -4.88
N ILE A 62 -17.91 4.86 -4.53
CA ILE A 62 -17.54 3.88 -3.50
C ILE A 62 -17.79 2.47 -3.99
N THR A 63 -16.81 1.59 -3.75
CA THR A 63 -16.96 0.14 -3.88
C THR A 63 -16.88 -0.49 -2.51
N ALA A 64 -17.91 -1.21 -2.10
CA ALA A 64 -17.90 -1.96 -0.85
C ALA A 64 -17.88 -3.47 -1.15
N ILE A 65 -16.85 -4.13 -0.64
CA ILE A 65 -16.58 -5.55 -0.85
C ILE A 65 -16.91 -6.27 0.46
N THR A 66 -17.94 -7.11 0.45
CA THR A 66 -18.48 -7.80 1.63
C THR A 66 -18.45 -9.33 1.44
N GLU A 67 -19.45 -9.88 0.80
CA GLU A 67 -19.60 -11.31 0.60
C GLU A 67 -18.49 -11.90 -0.27
N GLN A 68 -17.97 -11.11 -1.23
CA GLN A 68 -16.84 -11.51 -2.08
C GLN A 68 -15.58 -11.82 -1.27
N LEU A 69 -15.36 -11.15 -0.12
CA LEU A 69 -14.23 -11.46 0.78
C LEU A 69 -14.25 -12.91 1.24
N ARG A 70 -15.44 -13.48 1.42
CA ARG A 70 -15.59 -14.86 1.90
C ARG A 70 -15.57 -15.87 0.76
N LYS A 71 -16.13 -15.52 -0.41
CA LYS A 71 -16.43 -16.44 -1.50
C LYS A 71 -15.37 -16.45 -2.61
N SER A 72 -14.69 -15.36 -2.87
CA SER A 72 -13.74 -15.24 -3.98
C SER A 72 -12.28 -15.58 -3.63
N ASN A 73 -12.04 -16.20 -2.48
CA ASN A 73 -10.69 -16.54 -2.02
C ASN A 73 -9.74 -15.33 -1.96
N ILE A 74 -10.29 -14.15 -1.63
CA ILE A 74 -9.50 -12.95 -1.33
C ILE A 74 -8.79 -13.19 0.00
N ARG A 75 -7.46 -13.15 -0.01
CA ARG A 75 -6.63 -13.45 1.16
C ARG A 75 -6.03 -12.19 1.77
N ASN A 76 -5.68 -11.23 0.93
CA ASN A 76 -5.15 -9.95 1.36
C ASN A 76 -5.66 -8.80 0.47
N LEU A 77 -5.26 -7.57 0.75
CA LEU A 77 -5.70 -6.40 -0.01
C LEU A 77 -5.29 -6.46 -1.49
N SER A 78 -4.17 -7.10 -1.85
CA SER A 78 -3.73 -7.18 -3.25
C SER A 78 -4.69 -8.01 -4.12
N ASP A 79 -5.39 -8.99 -3.53
CA ASP A 79 -6.40 -9.79 -4.22
C ASP A 79 -7.66 -8.97 -4.61
N LEU A 80 -7.81 -7.75 -4.07
CA LEU A 80 -8.92 -6.85 -4.41
C LEU A 80 -8.83 -6.24 -5.81
N GLN A 81 -7.74 -6.42 -6.51
CA GLN A 81 -7.58 -5.95 -7.89
C GLN A 81 -8.71 -6.49 -8.80
N GLY A 82 -9.32 -5.61 -9.59
CA GLY A 82 -10.47 -5.91 -10.44
C GLY A 82 -11.84 -5.87 -9.73
N PHE A 83 -11.90 -5.68 -8.40
CA PHE A 83 -13.17 -5.48 -7.69
C PHE A 83 -13.61 -4.01 -7.64
N ALA A 84 -12.71 -3.06 -7.84
CA ALA A 84 -13.02 -1.65 -7.95
C ALA A 84 -12.38 -1.07 -9.23
N PRO A 85 -13.09 -0.19 -9.98
CA PRO A 85 -12.56 0.48 -11.16
C PRO A 85 -11.42 1.42 -10.80
N ASN A 86 -10.40 1.52 -11.66
CA ASN A 86 -9.24 2.40 -11.50
C ASN A 86 -8.50 2.24 -10.16
N VAL A 87 -8.49 1.03 -9.59
CA VAL A 87 -7.81 0.69 -8.36
C VAL A 87 -6.80 -0.43 -8.61
N ILE A 88 -5.55 -0.17 -8.27
CA ILE A 88 -4.46 -1.13 -8.35
C ILE A 88 -3.82 -1.21 -6.97
N ILE A 89 -3.65 -2.41 -6.48
CA ILE A 89 -3.00 -2.68 -5.20
C ILE A 89 -1.84 -3.62 -5.50
N GLY A 90 -0.64 -3.06 -5.60
CA GLY A 90 0.58 -3.79 -5.88
C GLY A 90 1.43 -3.96 -4.61
N ASN A 91 2.12 -5.09 -4.55
CA ASN A 91 3.26 -5.28 -3.66
C ASN A 91 4.50 -5.32 -4.54
N TYR A 92 5.18 -4.20 -4.65
CA TYR A 92 6.37 -4.08 -5.50
C TYR A 92 7.67 -4.48 -4.79
N GLY A 93 7.57 -5.21 -3.68
CA GLY A 93 8.72 -5.87 -3.06
C GLY A 93 9.71 -4.97 -2.32
N GLU A 94 9.45 -3.67 -2.25
CA GLU A 94 10.37 -2.73 -1.60
C GLU A 94 10.17 -2.66 -0.08
N ARG A 95 9.06 -3.19 0.44
CA ARG A 95 8.71 -3.09 1.85
C ARG A 95 7.90 -4.28 2.34
N SER A 96 8.21 -4.75 3.54
CA SER A 96 7.47 -5.85 4.18
C SER A 96 6.01 -5.48 4.39
N GLY A 97 5.10 -6.28 3.82
CA GLY A 97 3.67 -6.00 3.87
C GLY A 97 3.26 -4.62 3.36
N GLY A 98 4.15 -3.91 2.62
CA GLY A 98 3.91 -2.57 2.12
C GLY A 98 3.01 -2.57 0.89
N ALA A 99 2.01 -1.69 0.88
CA ALA A 99 1.13 -1.50 -0.26
C ALA A 99 1.60 -0.35 -1.15
N ASN A 100 1.76 -0.61 -2.43
CA ASN A 100 1.79 0.45 -3.44
C ASN A 100 0.38 0.60 -3.99
N LEU A 101 -0.32 1.60 -3.47
CA LEU A 101 -1.71 1.85 -3.79
C LEU A 101 -1.81 2.86 -4.93
N ASN A 102 -2.69 2.56 -5.87
CA ASN A 102 -3.01 3.46 -6.95
C ASN A 102 -4.53 3.55 -7.12
N ILE A 103 -5.05 4.75 -7.07
CA ILE A 103 -6.47 5.04 -7.34
C ILE A 103 -6.54 6.16 -8.36
N ARG A 104 -7.17 5.90 -9.53
CA ARG A 104 -7.31 6.85 -10.64
C ARG A 104 -5.97 7.43 -11.11
N GLY A 105 -4.90 6.61 -11.16
CA GLY A 105 -3.55 7.05 -11.55
C GLY A 105 -2.76 7.77 -10.46
N ILE A 106 -3.35 7.98 -9.30
CA ILE A 106 -2.70 8.64 -8.17
C ILE A 106 -2.01 7.57 -7.32
N SER A 107 -0.70 7.68 -7.18
CA SER A 107 0.14 6.73 -6.43
C SER A 107 1.22 7.47 -5.64
N PRO A 108 1.78 6.87 -4.59
CA PRO A 108 2.90 7.47 -3.87
C PRO A 108 4.12 7.62 -4.82
N PRO A 109 4.81 8.75 -4.77
CA PRO A 109 6.04 8.93 -5.52
C PRO A 109 7.17 8.01 -5.03
N ARG A 110 7.13 7.68 -3.74
CA ARG A 110 7.95 6.69 -3.05
C ARG A 110 7.13 6.02 -1.95
N SER A 111 7.29 4.73 -1.76
CA SER A 111 6.65 3.95 -0.68
C SER A 111 7.66 3.38 0.32
N ASP A 112 8.94 3.56 0.04
CA ASP A 112 10.03 2.92 0.74
C ASP A 112 10.60 3.75 1.91
N ASP A 113 10.09 4.96 2.12
CA ASP A 113 10.60 5.93 3.08
C ASP A 113 9.44 6.58 3.85
N ASN A 114 9.57 6.68 5.19
CA ASN A 114 8.55 7.25 6.07
C ASN A 114 8.53 8.78 6.08
N SER A 115 9.53 9.45 5.50
CA SER A 115 9.50 10.91 5.34
C SER A 115 8.45 11.36 4.32
N PHE A 116 7.93 10.43 3.49
CA PHE A 116 6.90 10.69 2.48
C PHE A 116 5.54 10.20 2.92
N ASP A 117 4.58 11.10 2.88
CA ASP A 117 3.17 10.73 3.05
C ASP A 117 2.61 10.07 1.78
N ALA A 118 1.74 9.07 1.96
CA ALA A 118 1.01 8.45 0.87
C ALA A 118 -0.18 9.32 0.45
N PRO A 119 -0.53 9.40 -0.86
CA PRO A 119 -1.70 10.15 -1.33
C PRO A 119 -3.04 9.42 -1.11
N ILE A 120 -3.00 8.16 -0.69
CA ILE A 120 -4.15 7.29 -0.43
C ILE A 120 -4.05 6.78 1.00
N ALA A 121 -5.09 7.00 1.78
CA ALA A 121 -5.13 6.52 3.15
C ALA A 121 -5.62 5.07 3.24
N VAL A 122 -4.94 4.25 4.04
CA VAL A 122 -5.46 2.97 4.52
C VAL A 122 -5.93 3.14 5.95
N MET A 123 -7.15 2.72 6.23
CA MET A 123 -7.72 2.79 7.57
C MET A 123 -8.15 1.40 8.04
N ILE A 124 -7.95 1.12 9.33
CA ILE A 124 -8.46 -0.08 10.00
C ILE A 124 -9.37 0.35 11.14
N ASP A 125 -10.64 -0.01 11.08
CA ASP A 125 -11.66 0.36 12.08
C ASP A 125 -11.67 1.86 12.39
N GLY A 126 -11.38 2.70 11.39
CA GLY A 126 -11.34 4.14 11.50
C GLY A 126 -10.00 4.75 11.92
N ILE A 127 -8.97 3.94 12.20
CA ILE A 127 -7.60 4.39 12.49
C ILE A 127 -6.79 4.46 11.20
N HIS A 128 -6.24 5.63 10.88
CA HIS A 128 -5.34 5.85 9.76
C HIS A 128 -3.99 5.17 10.00
N LEU A 129 -3.47 4.44 9.01
CA LEU A 129 -2.12 3.87 9.02
C LEU A 129 -1.16 4.88 8.41
N GLY A 130 -0.36 5.53 9.24
CA GLY A 130 0.52 6.63 8.82
C GLY A 130 1.80 6.18 8.09
N THR A 131 2.07 4.88 8.00
CA THR A 131 3.18 4.30 7.23
C THR A 131 2.67 3.28 6.23
N SER A 132 3.34 3.11 5.09
CA SER A 132 3.02 2.09 4.10
C SER A 132 3.38 0.67 4.56
N ALA A 133 4.25 0.53 5.56
CA ALA A 133 4.61 -0.77 6.12
C ALA A 133 3.41 -1.44 6.79
N GLY A 134 3.21 -2.72 6.49
CA GLY A 134 2.11 -3.51 7.05
C GLY A 134 0.71 -3.06 6.63
N GLN A 135 0.56 -2.39 5.49
CA GLN A 135 -0.76 -2.03 4.94
C GLN A 135 -1.41 -3.18 4.16
N ILE A 136 -0.63 -4.15 3.66
CA ILE A 136 -1.20 -5.36 3.04
C ILE A 136 -1.64 -6.31 4.15
N LEU A 137 -2.90 -6.16 4.53
CA LEU A 137 -3.50 -6.94 5.60
C LEU A 137 -3.99 -8.29 5.08
N GLU A 138 -3.76 -9.33 5.85
CA GLU A 138 -4.33 -10.66 5.60
C GLU A 138 -5.80 -10.71 6.02
N ASN A 139 -6.68 -10.95 5.06
CA ASN A 139 -8.13 -10.87 5.21
C ASN A 139 -8.72 -12.16 5.74
N PHE A 140 -9.17 -12.20 6.99
CA PHE A 140 -9.93 -13.34 7.47
C PHE A 140 -11.17 -12.96 8.30
N ASP A 141 -11.02 -11.98 9.18
CA ASP A 141 -12.09 -11.58 10.11
C ASP A 141 -12.66 -10.20 9.77
N LEU A 142 -12.71 -9.90 8.49
CA LEU A 142 -13.27 -8.64 8.00
C LEU A 142 -14.79 -8.75 7.83
N GLU A 143 -15.47 -7.66 8.13
CA GLU A 143 -16.86 -7.44 7.79
C GLU A 143 -16.96 -6.97 6.34
N ARG A 144 -16.17 -5.94 6.00
CA ARG A 144 -16.11 -5.36 4.66
C ARG A 144 -14.83 -4.54 4.43
N VAL A 145 -14.55 -4.27 3.17
CA VAL A 145 -13.58 -3.26 2.72
C VAL A 145 -14.30 -2.24 1.87
N GLU A 146 -14.15 -0.97 2.20
CA GLU A 146 -14.72 0.16 1.47
C GLU A 146 -13.60 0.89 0.73
N VAL A 147 -13.74 1.07 -0.58
CA VAL A 147 -12.80 1.80 -1.42
C VAL A 147 -13.49 3.07 -1.91
N LEU A 148 -13.10 4.21 -1.35
CA LEU A 148 -13.58 5.53 -1.73
C LEU A 148 -12.58 6.15 -2.72
N ARG A 149 -13.05 6.57 -3.88
CA ARG A 149 -12.21 7.13 -4.94
C ARG A 149 -12.34 8.65 -5.02
N GLY A 150 -11.23 9.31 -5.35
CA GLY A 150 -11.11 10.77 -5.37
C GLY A 150 -10.91 11.39 -3.99
N PRO A 151 -10.65 12.70 -3.90
CA PRO A 151 -10.31 13.39 -2.65
C PRO A 151 -11.35 13.25 -1.55
N GLN A 152 -10.91 12.82 -0.36
CA GLN A 152 -11.73 12.61 0.83
C GLN A 152 -11.31 13.53 1.99
N GLY A 153 -10.67 14.67 1.70
CA GLY A 153 -10.07 15.57 2.69
C GLY A 153 -11.01 16.01 3.80
N THR A 154 -12.28 16.27 3.50
CA THR A 154 -13.26 16.80 4.47
C THR A 154 -13.53 15.87 5.65
N LEU A 155 -13.70 14.56 5.43
CA LEU A 155 -14.08 13.61 6.49
C LEU A 155 -12.92 12.72 6.95
N PHE A 156 -11.98 12.42 6.08
CA PHE A 156 -10.85 11.54 6.38
C PHE A 156 -9.55 12.31 6.60
N GLY A 157 -9.47 13.57 6.13
CA GLY A 157 -8.37 14.48 6.41
C GLY A 157 -7.24 14.44 5.38
N LYS A 158 -6.06 14.80 5.86
CA LYS A 158 -4.84 14.87 5.04
C LYS A 158 -4.52 13.54 4.36
N ASN A 159 -3.74 13.60 3.29
CA ASN A 159 -3.19 12.40 2.65
C ASN A 159 -4.25 11.47 2.05
N THR A 160 -5.38 12.04 1.61
CA THR A 160 -6.51 11.33 1.00
C THR A 160 -6.87 11.91 -0.37
N VAL A 161 -5.91 12.50 -1.07
CA VAL A 161 -6.12 13.15 -2.39
C VAL A 161 -6.47 12.14 -3.48
N GLY A 162 -5.98 10.91 -3.39
CA GLY A 162 -6.35 9.82 -4.30
C GLY A 162 -7.58 9.04 -3.85
N GLY A 163 -7.79 8.92 -2.55
CA GLY A 163 -8.89 8.15 -1.98
C GLY A 163 -8.60 7.54 -0.63
N VAL A 164 -9.49 6.63 -0.21
CA VAL A 164 -9.40 5.91 1.07
C VAL A 164 -9.73 4.44 0.86
N ILE A 165 -8.93 3.56 1.44
CA ILE A 165 -9.25 2.14 1.63
C ILE A 165 -9.56 1.95 3.11
N ASN A 166 -10.83 1.71 3.44
CA ASN A 166 -11.30 1.56 4.82
C ASN A 166 -11.63 0.09 5.10
N VAL A 167 -10.82 -0.54 5.93
CA VAL A 167 -10.94 -1.95 6.32
C VAL A 167 -11.69 -2.03 7.64
N ILE A 168 -12.79 -2.76 7.67
CA ILE A 168 -13.66 -2.87 8.83
C ILE A 168 -13.71 -4.32 9.28
N ARG A 169 -13.32 -4.58 10.53
CA ARG A 169 -13.33 -5.90 11.14
C ARG A 169 -14.72 -6.25 11.69
N SER A 170 -15.02 -7.54 11.72
CA SER A 170 -16.25 -8.02 12.36
C SER A 170 -16.21 -7.75 13.89
N LYS A 171 -17.37 -7.41 14.47
CA LYS A 171 -17.49 -7.26 15.94
C LYS A 171 -17.68 -8.62 16.61
N PRO A 172 -17.34 -8.78 17.93
CA PRO A 172 -17.74 -9.94 18.71
C PRO A 172 -19.24 -10.14 18.69
N THR A 173 -19.70 -11.36 18.38
CA THR A 173 -21.14 -11.65 18.18
C THR A 173 -21.98 -11.79 19.45
N GLY A 174 -21.34 -12.01 20.59
CA GLY A 174 -22.02 -12.29 21.87
C GLY A 174 -22.55 -13.72 22.00
N GLU A 175 -22.37 -14.54 20.98
CA GLU A 175 -22.73 -15.96 20.95
C GLU A 175 -21.46 -16.79 20.81
N PHE A 176 -21.52 -18.05 21.28
CA PHE A 176 -20.40 -18.96 21.05
C PHE A 176 -20.39 -19.42 19.59
N GLY A 177 -19.28 -19.18 18.91
CA GLY A 177 -19.07 -19.61 17.52
C GLY A 177 -17.58 -19.68 17.19
N ALA A 178 -17.21 -20.60 16.32
CA ALA A 178 -15.84 -20.72 15.84
C ALA A 178 -15.80 -20.91 14.33
N ARG A 179 -14.85 -20.26 13.67
CA ARG A 179 -14.51 -20.50 12.27
C ARG A 179 -13.04 -20.87 12.21
N LEU A 180 -12.74 -21.94 11.50
CA LEU A 180 -11.38 -22.42 11.27
C LEU A 180 -11.21 -22.67 9.77
N LYS A 181 -10.11 -22.20 9.19
CA LYS A 181 -9.74 -22.48 7.81
C LYS A 181 -8.30 -22.99 7.78
N ALA A 182 -8.08 -24.07 7.05
CA ALA A 182 -6.76 -24.61 6.79
C ALA A 182 -6.56 -24.73 5.28
N THR A 183 -5.46 -24.17 4.77
CA THR A 183 -5.13 -24.16 3.36
C THR A 183 -3.81 -24.89 3.11
N ILE A 184 -3.75 -25.65 2.03
CA ILE A 184 -2.53 -26.26 1.49
C ILE A 184 -2.50 -25.95 0.00
N GLY A 185 -1.35 -25.52 -0.50
CA GLY A 185 -1.17 -25.16 -1.91
C GLY A 185 0.20 -25.48 -2.47
N ASP A 186 0.40 -25.04 -3.71
CA ASP A 186 1.69 -25.17 -4.39
C ASP A 186 2.77 -24.37 -3.65
N ASP A 187 4.03 -24.68 -3.90
CA ASP A 187 5.21 -24.08 -3.28
C ASP A 187 5.22 -24.17 -1.73
N GLY A 188 4.74 -25.28 -1.19
CA GLY A 188 4.75 -25.49 0.25
C GLY A 188 3.74 -24.68 1.04
N GLN A 189 2.83 -23.96 0.37
CA GLN A 189 1.85 -23.08 1.02
C GLN A 189 1.05 -23.83 2.09
N GLN A 190 1.07 -23.30 3.30
CA GLN A 190 0.30 -23.75 4.45
C GLN A 190 -0.30 -22.52 5.16
N GLU A 191 -1.60 -22.54 5.40
CA GLU A 191 -2.26 -21.47 6.13
C GLU A 191 -3.22 -22.03 7.16
N LEU A 192 -3.27 -21.38 8.31
CA LEU A 192 -4.24 -21.62 9.35
C LEU A 192 -4.87 -20.29 9.77
N ARG A 193 -6.19 -20.20 9.71
CA ARG A 193 -6.94 -19.01 10.10
C ARG A 193 -8.07 -19.42 11.04
N ALA A 194 -8.16 -18.74 12.17
CA ALA A 194 -9.13 -19.07 13.23
C ALA A 194 -9.78 -17.83 13.81
N VAL A 195 -11.08 -17.90 14.05
CA VAL A 195 -11.84 -16.90 14.82
C VAL A 195 -12.74 -17.65 15.81
N VAL A 196 -12.73 -17.24 17.06
CA VAL A 196 -13.61 -17.80 18.11
C VAL A 196 -14.32 -16.64 18.81
N ASN A 197 -15.64 -16.62 18.74
CA ASN A 197 -16.51 -15.73 19.48
C ASN A 197 -17.04 -16.43 20.73
N PHE A 198 -17.21 -15.68 21.82
CA PHE A 198 -17.77 -16.22 23.05
C PHE A 198 -18.44 -15.13 23.90
N PRO A 199 -19.55 -15.45 24.55
CA PRO A 199 -20.17 -14.57 25.54
C PRO A 199 -19.34 -14.58 26.82
N ILE A 200 -19.09 -13.40 27.40
CA ILE A 200 -18.49 -13.26 28.74
C ILE A 200 -19.58 -12.96 29.78
N SER A 201 -20.51 -12.07 29.42
CA SER A 201 -21.70 -11.75 30.19
C SER A 201 -22.83 -11.52 29.24
N GLU A 202 -23.87 -12.32 29.32
CA GLU A 202 -25.02 -12.34 28.41
C GLU A 202 -25.59 -10.95 28.17
N GLY A 203 -25.62 -10.56 26.88
CA GLY A 203 -26.12 -9.27 26.41
C GLY A 203 -25.35 -8.04 26.86
N LYS A 204 -24.17 -8.20 27.52
CA LYS A 204 -23.40 -7.05 28.02
C LYS A 204 -21.92 -7.06 27.65
N VAL A 205 -21.31 -8.24 27.57
CA VAL A 205 -19.88 -8.37 27.29
C VAL A 205 -19.67 -9.59 26.42
N ALA A 206 -19.10 -9.38 25.24
CA ALA A 206 -18.69 -10.43 24.33
C ALA A 206 -17.18 -10.34 24.06
N GLY A 207 -16.58 -11.50 23.82
CA GLY A 207 -15.18 -11.60 23.44
C GLY A 207 -15.02 -12.30 22.10
N LYS A 208 -13.93 -11.97 21.39
CA LYS A 208 -13.49 -12.64 20.18
C LYS A 208 -11.98 -12.75 20.19
N VAL A 209 -11.45 -13.91 19.85
CA VAL A 209 -10.04 -14.11 19.51
C VAL A 209 -9.91 -14.48 18.04
N PHE A 210 -8.88 -14.00 17.40
CA PHE A 210 -8.54 -14.34 16.02
C PHE A 210 -7.04 -14.61 15.87
N ALA A 211 -6.73 -15.50 14.93
CA ALA A 211 -5.35 -15.86 14.61
C ALA A 211 -5.24 -16.19 13.11
N THR A 212 -4.13 -15.77 12.51
CA THR A 212 -3.74 -16.14 11.14
C THR A 212 -2.28 -16.54 11.15
N MET A 213 -1.96 -17.64 10.48
CA MET A 213 -0.59 -18.13 10.27
C MET A 213 -0.46 -18.56 8.83
N ILE A 214 0.57 -18.10 8.13
CA ILE A 214 0.80 -18.35 6.71
C ILE A 214 2.28 -18.62 6.50
N GLU A 215 2.60 -19.74 5.86
CA GLU A 215 3.96 -20.11 5.46
C GLU A 215 3.94 -20.58 4.00
N ASP A 216 4.96 -20.24 3.22
CA ASP A 216 5.28 -20.88 1.93
C ASP A 216 6.78 -20.81 1.62
N ASP A 217 7.25 -21.71 0.76
CA ASP A 217 8.68 -21.86 0.41
C ASP A 217 9.14 -20.85 -0.66
N GLY A 218 8.29 -19.91 -1.10
CA GLY A 218 8.56 -19.08 -2.29
C GLY A 218 8.39 -19.83 -3.59
N TRP A 219 8.40 -19.10 -4.71
CA TRP A 219 8.12 -19.66 -6.01
C TRP A 219 9.26 -19.47 -7.04
N LEU A 220 10.09 -18.45 -6.91
CA LEU A 220 11.18 -18.13 -7.84
C LEU A 220 12.49 -18.74 -7.34
N PRO A 221 13.11 -19.71 -8.05
CA PRO A 221 14.40 -20.25 -7.62
C PRO A 221 15.49 -19.18 -7.62
N ASN A 222 16.16 -18.96 -6.51
CA ASN A 222 17.41 -18.18 -6.44
C ASN A 222 18.57 -19.16 -6.60
N ILE A 223 19.27 -19.10 -7.75
CA ILE A 223 20.33 -20.05 -8.10
C ILE A 223 21.64 -19.78 -7.37
N THR A 224 21.86 -18.56 -6.89
CA THR A 224 23.03 -18.17 -6.12
C THR A 224 22.91 -18.67 -4.68
N LEU A 225 21.77 -18.47 -4.05
CA LEU A 225 21.51 -18.90 -2.67
C LEU A 225 21.05 -20.35 -2.56
N GLY A 226 20.58 -20.96 -3.68
CA GLY A 226 20.10 -22.34 -3.71
C GLY A 226 18.78 -22.55 -2.97
N LYS A 227 17.95 -21.51 -2.85
CA LYS A 227 16.60 -21.55 -2.26
C LYS A 227 15.57 -20.92 -3.22
N LYS A 228 14.27 -21.05 -2.91
CA LYS A 228 13.23 -20.26 -3.58
C LYS A 228 13.02 -18.95 -2.85
N VAL A 229 12.52 -17.93 -3.55
CA VAL A 229 12.16 -16.59 -3.04
C VAL A 229 10.91 -16.08 -3.75
N PRO A 230 10.15 -15.14 -3.18
CA PRO A 230 10.16 -14.79 -1.76
C PRO A 230 9.50 -15.90 -0.92
N GLU A 231 10.11 -16.24 0.21
CA GLU A 231 9.52 -17.09 1.23
C GLU A 231 8.51 -16.27 2.03
N LYS A 232 7.39 -16.88 2.47
CA LYS A 232 6.40 -16.21 3.30
C LYS A 232 6.33 -16.86 4.67
N ASP A 233 6.44 -16.04 5.73
CA ASP A 233 6.20 -16.40 7.12
C ASP A 233 5.47 -15.24 7.82
N TYR A 234 4.17 -15.40 8.04
CA TYR A 234 3.29 -14.37 8.58
C TYR A 234 2.44 -14.93 9.71
N GLN A 235 2.38 -14.19 10.82
CA GLN A 235 1.57 -14.52 11.98
C GLN A 235 0.82 -13.26 12.46
N ASN A 236 -0.46 -13.42 12.77
CA ASN A 236 -1.30 -12.38 13.34
C ASN A 236 -2.18 -12.98 14.46
N PHE A 237 -2.20 -12.32 15.60
CA PHE A 237 -3.03 -12.68 16.74
C PHE A 237 -3.75 -11.45 17.28
N GLY A 238 -5.02 -11.61 17.61
CA GLY A 238 -5.75 -10.51 18.21
C GLY A 238 -6.89 -10.96 19.12
N PHE A 239 -7.30 -10.01 19.93
CA PHE A 239 -8.40 -10.13 20.85
C PHE A 239 -9.28 -8.89 20.78
N SER A 240 -10.60 -9.07 20.64
CA SER A 240 -11.58 -7.99 20.68
C SER A 240 -12.57 -8.20 21.82
N LEU A 241 -12.90 -7.14 22.51
CA LEU A 241 -13.90 -7.09 23.55
C LEU A 241 -15.00 -6.11 23.19
N LEU A 242 -16.24 -6.57 23.08
CA LEU A 242 -17.43 -5.75 22.93
C LEU A 242 -18.10 -5.56 24.29
N PHE A 243 -18.38 -4.31 24.66
CA PHE A 243 -19.03 -3.93 25.89
C PHE A 243 -20.30 -3.10 25.61
N THR A 244 -21.45 -3.64 25.95
CA THR A 244 -22.79 -3.08 25.75
C THR A 244 -23.60 -3.11 27.06
N PRO A 245 -23.24 -2.32 28.09
CA PRO A 245 -23.85 -2.39 29.42
C PRO A 245 -25.32 -2.01 29.44
N ASN A 246 -25.76 -1.23 28.44
CA ASN A 246 -27.14 -0.80 28.22
C ASN A 246 -27.32 -0.38 26.75
N GLU A 247 -28.56 -0.11 26.34
CA GLU A 247 -28.92 0.23 24.94
C GLU A 247 -28.31 1.54 24.42
N LYS A 248 -27.70 2.36 25.27
CA LYS A 248 -27.15 3.67 24.90
C LYS A 248 -25.64 3.68 24.70
N PHE A 249 -24.95 2.69 25.23
CA PHE A 249 -23.48 2.65 25.19
C PHE A 249 -22.99 1.35 24.59
N GLU A 250 -22.16 1.48 23.56
CA GLU A 250 -21.39 0.40 22.97
C GLU A 250 -19.91 0.81 22.93
N ALA A 251 -19.03 -0.13 23.21
CA ALA A 251 -17.60 0.04 23.01
C ALA A 251 -16.94 -1.26 22.59
N THR A 252 -16.07 -1.18 21.58
CA THR A 252 -15.22 -2.28 21.15
C THR A 252 -13.76 -1.90 21.39
N VAL A 253 -13.01 -2.77 22.04
CA VAL A 253 -11.56 -2.63 22.21
C VAL A 253 -10.90 -3.83 21.52
N THR A 254 -9.98 -3.57 20.60
CA THR A 254 -9.21 -4.60 19.91
C THR A 254 -7.73 -4.42 20.22
N ILE A 255 -7.06 -5.49 20.60
CA ILE A 255 -5.60 -5.60 20.77
C ILE A 255 -5.12 -6.59 19.74
N GLU A 256 -4.12 -6.21 18.96
CA GLU A 256 -3.60 -7.01 17.86
C GLU A 256 -2.08 -6.95 17.84
N GLN A 257 -1.48 -8.08 17.53
CA GLN A 257 -0.05 -8.18 17.24
C GLN A 257 0.12 -8.99 15.96
N PHE A 258 0.93 -8.48 15.02
CA PHE A 258 1.36 -9.28 13.91
C PHE A 258 2.89 -9.25 13.73
N ASP A 259 3.41 -10.35 13.20
CA ASP A 259 4.80 -10.60 12.90
C ASP A 259 4.88 -11.15 11.46
N ASP A 260 5.61 -10.46 10.59
CA ASP A 260 5.83 -10.82 9.20
C ASP A 260 7.34 -10.94 8.96
N GLN A 261 7.82 -12.17 8.81
CA GLN A 261 9.21 -12.51 8.54
C GLN A 261 9.42 -12.91 7.06
N SER A 262 8.51 -12.50 6.19
CA SER A 262 8.53 -12.85 4.77
C SER A 262 9.68 -12.16 4.05
N ASP A 263 10.29 -12.87 3.11
CA ASP A 263 11.28 -12.30 2.20
C ASP A 263 10.67 -11.20 1.32
N LEU A 264 11.47 -10.22 0.96
CA LEU A 264 11.13 -9.28 -0.10
C LEU A 264 11.22 -9.96 -1.47
N ALA A 265 10.42 -9.49 -2.42
CA ALA A 265 10.51 -9.96 -3.79
C ALA A 265 11.91 -9.66 -4.37
N GLY A 266 12.45 -10.63 -5.12
CA GLY A 266 13.75 -10.48 -5.74
C GLY A 266 13.71 -9.52 -6.94
N TYR A 267 14.73 -8.69 -7.06
CA TYR A 267 14.98 -7.88 -8.23
C TYR A 267 15.85 -8.60 -9.25
N HIS A 268 15.84 -8.15 -10.50
CA HIS A 268 16.78 -8.59 -11.52
C HIS A 268 17.13 -7.42 -12.46
N TYR A 269 18.28 -7.53 -13.09
CA TYR A 269 18.76 -6.51 -14.03
C TYR A 269 18.03 -6.52 -15.36
N SER A 270 17.90 -5.34 -15.96
CA SER A 270 17.38 -5.12 -17.31
C SER A 270 18.47 -4.72 -18.31
N TYR A 271 19.63 -5.41 -18.34
CA TYR A 271 20.68 -5.15 -19.30
C TYR A 271 20.92 -6.33 -20.25
N ASN A 272 21.23 -6.01 -21.51
CA ASN A 272 21.79 -6.98 -22.45
C ASN A 272 23.30 -7.02 -22.38
N PHE A 273 23.85 -8.22 -22.23
CA PHE A 273 25.28 -8.44 -22.30
C PHE A 273 25.66 -9.15 -23.60
N ALA A 274 26.46 -8.51 -24.43
CA ALA A 274 27.06 -9.14 -25.60
C ALA A 274 28.53 -9.39 -25.33
N ASN A 275 28.95 -10.66 -25.23
CA ASN A 275 30.34 -11.04 -24.95
C ASN A 275 30.94 -10.43 -23.65
N GLY A 276 30.12 -10.35 -22.60
CA GLY A 276 30.53 -9.78 -21.32
C GLY A 276 30.55 -8.26 -21.28
N VAL A 277 30.11 -7.58 -22.31
CA VAL A 277 29.98 -6.12 -22.38
C VAL A 277 28.52 -5.76 -22.36
N ALA A 278 28.11 -4.96 -21.38
CA ALA A 278 26.75 -4.44 -21.32
C ALA A 278 26.48 -3.56 -22.55
N THR A 279 25.40 -3.86 -23.25
CA THR A 279 24.92 -3.02 -24.36
C THR A 279 23.83 -2.11 -23.83
N PRO A 280 23.85 -0.82 -24.17
CA PRO A 280 22.78 0.07 -23.73
C PRO A 280 21.44 -0.42 -24.24
N PRO A 281 20.37 -0.25 -23.48
CA PRO A 281 19.03 -0.30 -24.01
C PRO A 281 18.86 0.67 -25.17
N THR A 282 17.80 0.57 -25.93
CA THR A 282 17.56 1.37 -27.14
C THR A 282 17.42 2.88 -26.88
N ASP A 283 17.16 3.27 -25.64
CA ASP A 283 17.07 4.69 -25.26
C ASP A 283 18.46 5.24 -24.88
N PRO A 284 18.98 6.26 -25.60
CA PRO A 284 20.28 6.84 -25.30
C PRO A 284 20.37 7.52 -23.93
N ARG A 285 19.26 7.81 -23.27
CA ARG A 285 19.20 8.35 -21.90
C ARG A 285 19.53 7.31 -20.81
N GLN A 286 19.63 6.04 -21.17
CA GLN A 286 19.88 4.90 -20.27
C GLN A 286 21.35 4.42 -20.37
N VAL A 287 22.31 5.30 -20.37
CA VAL A 287 23.67 4.92 -20.74
C VAL A 287 24.64 4.98 -19.57
N ASN A 288 24.68 3.96 -18.71
CA ASN A 288 25.93 3.64 -18.01
C ASN A 288 26.27 2.15 -18.08
N THR A 289 26.85 1.74 -19.19
CA THR A 289 27.28 0.35 -19.41
C THR A 289 28.57 -0.01 -18.66
N ALA A 290 29.29 0.97 -18.13
CA ALA A 290 30.60 0.74 -17.53
C ALA A 290 30.49 -0.08 -16.24
N LEU A 291 29.50 0.21 -15.39
CA LEU A 291 29.34 -0.47 -14.12
C LEU A 291 28.78 -1.87 -14.30
N ALA A 292 27.75 -2.03 -15.16
CA ALA A 292 27.20 -3.34 -15.52
C ALA A 292 28.28 -4.22 -16.19
N THR A 293 29.11 -3.66 -17.06
CA THR A 293 30.26 -4.36 -17.65
C THR A 293 31.28 -4.76 -16.59
N THR A 294 31.50 -3.93 -15.59
CA THR A 294 32.41 -4.22 -14.47
C THR A 294 31.87 -5.34 -13.60
N ALA A 295 30.58 -5.31 -13.27
CA ALA A 295 29.90 -6.37 -12.52
C ALA A 295 29.96 -7.71 -13.29
N CYS A 296 29.67 -7.69 -14.58
CA CYS A 296 29.81 -8.88 -15.44
C CYS A 296 31.24 -9.41 -15.46
N THR A 297 32.25 -8.54 -15.69
CA THR A 297 33.63 -8.95 -15.88
C THR A 297 34.29 -9.45 -14.59
N ASN A 298 33.98 -8.81 -13.47
CA ASN A 298 34.65 -9.08 -12.20
C ASN A 298 33.95 -10.15 -11.37
N TYR A 299 32.62 -10.25 -11.51
CA TYR A 299 31.78 -11.11 -10.64
C TYR A 299 30.96 -12.13 -11.40
N GLY A 300 31.00 -12.13 -12.74
CA GLY A 300 30.25 -13.07 -13.56
C GLY A 300 28.77 -12.74 -13.75
N ALA A 301 28.34 -11.57 -13.30
CA ALA A 301 26.96 -11.09 -13.44
C ALA A 301 26.67 -10.67 -14.89
N CYS A 302 26.59 -11.63 -15.81
CA CYS A 302 26.51 -11.40 -17.25
C CYS A 302 25.18 -11.83 -17.87
N ARG A 303 24.10 -11.75 -17.14
CA ARG A 303 22.80 -12.20 -17.60
C ARG A 303 22.19 -11.27 -18.64
N ASN A 304 21.65 -11.84 -19.72
CA ASN A 304 20.73 -11.15 -20.60
C ASN A 304 19.33 -11.20 -20.00
N SER A 305 18.80 -10.07 -19.55
CA SER A 305 17.56 -9.99 -18.78
C SER A 305 16.43 -9.30 -19.52
N LEU A 306 16.37 -9.39 -20.84
CA LEU A 306 15.20 -8.94 -21.61
C LEU A 306 14.06 -9.98 -21.61
N ASP A 307 14.33 -11.18 -21.11
CA ASP A 307 13.31 -12.22 -20.96
C ASP A 307 12.88 -12.28 -19.47
N ILE A 308 11.61 -12.49 -19.22
CA ILE A 308 11.07 -12.68 -17.87
C ILE A 308 11.86 -13.77 -17.14
N PRO A 309 12.45 -13.50 -15.99
CA PRO A 309 13.34 -14.44 -15.35
C PRO A 309 12.58 -15.65 -14.81
N SER A 310 13.07 -16.82 -15.11
CA SER A 310 12.64 -18.06 -14.48
C SER A 310 13.41 -18.36 -13.17
N TYR A 311 14.33 -17.49 -12.76
CA TYR A 311 15.16 -17.60 -11.56
C TYR A 311 15.71 -16.23 -11.13
N ALA A 312 16.06 -16.08 -9.85
CA ALA A 312 16.80 -14.95 -9.31
C ALA A 312 18.29 -15.28 -9.17
N GLU A 313 19.17 -14.28 -9.16
CA GLU A 313 20.62 -14.40 -8.98
C GLU A 313 21.14 -13.61 -7.78
N ASN A 314 20.26 -13.03 -6.97
CA ASN A 314 20.65 -12.24 -5.82
C ASN A 314 21.63 -13.00 -4.91
N ASP A 315 22.72 -12.35 -4.51
CA ASP A 315 23.74 -12.91 -3.61
C ASP A 315 23.38 -12.72 -2.14
N THR A 316 22.46 -11.80 -1.86
CA THR A 316 21.95 -11.50 -0.52
C THR A 316 20.53 -12.02 -0.39
N ASN A 317 20.22 -12.62 0.76
CA ASN A 317 18.87 -12.96 1.14
C ASN A 317 18.08 -11.66 1.31
N ASN A 318 16.95 -11.53 0.63
CA ASN A 318 16.11 -10.34 0.73
C ASN A 318 15.22 -10.45 1.99
N ASP A 319 15.84 -10.65 3.15
CA ASP A 319 15.16 -10.85 4.42
C ASP A 319 14.41 -9.57 4.83
N ALA A 320 13.21 -9.75 5.37
CA ALA A 320 12.48 -8.69 6.03
C ALA A 320 11.85 -9.21 7.32
N ALA A 321 11.68 -8.32 8.27
CA ALA A 321 10.97 -8.56 9.51
C ALA A 321 10.14 -7.32 9.85
N LEU A 322 8.87 -7.52 10.13
CA LEU A 322 7.94 -6.47 10.50
C LEU A 322 7.11 -6.93 11.70
N GLU A 323 7.32 -6.29 12.82
CA GLU A 323 6.52 -6.52 14.03
C GLU A 323 5.60 -5.32 14.27
N THR A 324 4.36 -5.57 14.66
CA THR A 324 3.41 -4.50 14.99
C THR A 324 2.56 -4.87 16.20
N ASP A 325 2.45 -3.94 17.13
CA ASP A 325 1.51 -3.96 18.23
C ASP A 325 0.49 -2.84 18.08
N ALA A 326 -0.81 -3.14 18.19
CA ALA A 326 -1.86 -2.15 18.01
C ALA A 326 -2.99 -2.29 19.03
N ILE A 327 -3.52 -1.15 19.47
CA ILE A 327 -4.74 -1.06 20.28
C ILE A 327 -5.70 -0.13 19.59
N THR A 328 -6.92 -0.57 19.33
CA THR A 328 -8.00 0.21 18.73
C THR A 328 -9.20 0.25 19.68
N ILE A 329 -9.79 1.42 19.85
CA ILE A 329 -10.97 1.65 20.67
C ILE A 329 -12.02 2.38 19.82
N ASN A 330 -13.18 1.76 19.65
CA ASN A 330 -14.36 2.37 19.06
C ASN A 330 -15.45 2.42 20.13
N ALA A 331 -16.01 3.59 20.41
CA ALA A 331 -17.07 3.73 21.38
C ALA A 331 -18.16 4.69 20.91
N SER A 332 -19.41 4.37 21.19
CA SER A 332 -20.55 5.25 20.90
C SER A 332 -21.46 5.40 22.11
N TYR A 333 -22.02 6.59 22.24
CA TYR A 333 -22.99 6.90 23.29
C TYR A 333 -24.19 7.64 22.70
N GLN A 334 -25.36 6.99 22.76
CA GLN A 334 -26.63 7.53 22.29
C GLN A 334 -27.12 8.65 23.23
N LEU A 335 -27.11 9.89 22.76
CA LEU A 335 -27.61 11.05 23.51
C LEU A 335 -29.12 11.16 23.44
N THR A 336 -29.69 11.05 22.25
CA THR A 336 -31.12 11.05 21.95
C THR A 336 -31.41 9.97 20.90
N GLU A 337 -32.67 9.74 20.54
CA GLU A 337 -33.05 8.79 19.48
C GLU A 337 -32.35 9.09 18.15
N ASN A 338 -31.98 10.35 17.89
CA ASN A 338 -31.44 10.83 16.62
C ASN A 338 -30.01 11.37 16.72
N SER A 339 -29.33 11.22 17.85
CA SER A 339 -27.98 11.76 18.00
C SER A 339 -27.11 10.95 18.93
N GLN A 340 -25.82 10.85 18.59
CA GLN A 340 -24.81 10.15 19.37
C GLN A 340 -23.47 10.90 19.40
N LEU A 341 -22.66 10.52 20.38
CA LEU A 341 -21.23 10.82 20.42
C LEU A 341 -20.49 9.54 20.04
N VAL A 342 -19.50 9.67 19.17
CA VAL A 342 -18.64 8.56 18.75
C VAL A 342 -17.20 8.95 19.03
N TYR A 343 -16.47 8.01 19.63
CA TYR A 343 -15.04 8.12 19.85
C TYR A 343 -14.34 6.98 19.10
N VAL A 344 -13.31 7.32 18.34
CA VAL A 344 -12.40 6.38 17.68
C VAL A 344 -10.98 6.78 18.07
N GLY A 345 -10.21 5.86 18.60
CA GLY A 345 -8.83 6.16 18.97
C GLY A 345 -7.99 4.90 19.06
N GLY A 346 -6.69 5.06 18.99
CA GLY A 346 -5.78 3.93 19.09
C GLY A 346 -4.32 4.32 19.01
N THR A 347 -3.48 3.34 19.32
CA THR A 347 -2.03 3.39 19.18
C THR A 347 -1.56 2.26 18.30
N ARG A 348 -0.46 2.47 17.60
CA ARG A 348 0.23 1.47 16.81
C ARG A 348 1.71 1.70 16.90
N ASP A 349 2.44 0.67 17.29
CA ASP A 349 3.90 0.63 17.36
C ASP A 349 4.38 -0.38 16.33
N LEU A 350 5.39 -0.04 15.53
CA LEU A 350 5.88 -0.84 14.45
C LEU A 350 7.40 -0.81 14.40
N THR A 351 8.01 -1.99 14.30
CA THR A 351 9.44 -2.15 14.06
C THR A 351 9.63 -2.90 12.75
N GLU A 352 10.41 -2.35 11.83
CA GLU A 352 10.73 -2.96 10.55
C GLU A 352 12.25 -3.09 10.39
N TYR A 353 12.69 -4.27 9.99
CA TYR A 353 14.02 -4.52 9.45
C TYR A 353 13.89 -5.09 8.06
N ARG A 354 14.75 -4.68 7.14
CA ARG A 354 14.85 -5.30 5.83
C ARG A 354 16.25 -5.16 5.27
N ILE A 355 16.66 -6.16 4.53
CA ILE A 355 17.87 -6.14 3.71
C ILE A 355 17.52 -6.64 2.33
N TYR A 356 18.03 -6.01 1.30
CA TYR A 356 17.85 -6.47 -0.06
C TYR A 356 19.08 -6.21 -0.92
N ASP A 357 19.26 -7.09 -1.88
CA ASP A 357 20.25 -6.97 -2.92
C ASP A 357 19.79 -5.90 -3.91
N PHE A 358 20.42 -4.72 -3.83
CA PHE A 358 20.05 -3.57 -4.67
C PHE A 358 20.63 -3.66 -6.07
N ASP A 359 21.67 -4.46 -6.30
CA ASP A 359 22.23 -4.67 -7.63
C ASP A 359 21.65 -5.88 -8.35
N ALA A 360 20.81 -6.67 -7.70
CA ALA A 360 20.07 -7.79 -8.25
C ALA A 360 20.92 -8.86 -8.95
N SER A 361 22.19 -9.03 -8.55
CA SER A 361 23.14 -9.93 -9.20
C SER A 361 23.80 -10.89 -8.21
N ALA A 362 24.59 -11.85 -8.74
CA ALA A 362 25.40 -12.74 -7.93
C ALA A 362 26.67 -12.09 -7.36
N ALA A 363 26.84 -10.79 -7.53
CA ALA A 363 28.01 -10.04 -7.08
C ALA A 363 27.69 -9.28 -5.78
N PRO A 364 28.52 -9.31 -4.73
CA PRO A 364 28.28 -8.59 -3.50
C PRO A 364 28.55 -7.07 -3.66
N PHE A 365 27.85 -6.46 -4.59
CA PHE A 365 28.17 -5.11 -5.04
C PHE A 365 27.46 -4.05 -4.23
N ILE A 366 26.09 -4.07 -4.16
CA ILE A 366 25.31 -3.15 -3.35
C ILE A 366 24.22 -3.89 -2.59
N THR A 367 24.26 -3.78 -1.27
CA THR A 367 23.17 -4.17 -0.38
C THR A 367 22.61 -2.93 0.28
N ILE A 368 21.29 -2.89 0.43
CA ILE A 368 20.60 -1.88 1.21
C ILE A 368 19.94 -2.54 2.40
N GLU A 369 20.23 -2.01 3.59
CA GLU A 369 19.53 -2.39 4.81
C GLU A 369 18.74 -1.20 5.31
N ARG A 370 17.58 -1.46 5.90
CA ARG A 370 16.77 -0.47 6.59
C ARG A 370 16.34 -0.97 7.95
N TRP A 371 16.37 -0.06 8.88
CA TRP A 371 15.82 -0.21 10.21
C TRP A 371 14.83 0.93 10.43
N ASN A 372 13.64 0.61 10.87
CA ASN A 372 12.59 1.59 11.04
C ASN A 372 11.82 1.27 12.31
N ASP A 373 11.77 2.22 13.23
CA ASP A 373 10.89 2.21 14.39
C ASP A 373 9.85 3.32 14.18
N TYR A 374 8.56 2.99 14.24
CA TYR A 374 7.47 3.90 13.98
C TYR A 374 6.39 3.77 15.04
N GLU A 375 6.01 4.87 15.65
CA GLU A 375 4.94 4.94 16.63
C GLU A 375 3.88 5.95 16.19
N GLN A 376 2.60 5.65 16.43
CA GLN A 376 1.51 6.59 16.20
C GLN A 376 0.42 6.48 17.25
N THR A 377 -0.27 7.61 17.48
CA THR A 377 -1.48 7.70 18.29
C THR A 377 -2.49 8.59 17.59
N SER A 378 -3.77 8.20 17.60
CA SER A 378 -4.85 9.04 17.07
C SER A 378 -6.09 9.02 17.93
N HIS A 379 -6.83 10.15 17.91
CA HIS A 379 -8.08 10.33 18.63
C HIS A 379 -9.05 11.12 17.76
N GLU A 380 -10.24 10.59 17.57
CA GLU A 380 -11.36 11.29 16.95
C GLU A 380 -12.56 11.30 17.91
N LEU A 381 -13.11 12.46 18.16
CA LEU A 381 -14.38 12.60 18.88
C LEU A 381 -15.35 13.34 17.97
N ARG A 382 -16.49 12.72 17.66
CA ARG A 382 -17.49 13.33 16.78
C ARG A 382 -18.90 13.23 17.36
N TYR A 383 -19.68 14.24 17.03
CA TYR A 383 -21.12 14.30 17.25
C TYR A 383 -21.81 13.97 15.91
N GLU A 384 -22.70 13.01 15.96
CA GLU A 384 -23.51 12.59 14.83
C GLU A 384 -24.98 12.81 15.15
N ARG A 385 -25.72 13.33 14.17
CA ARG A 385 -27.16 13.50 14.26
C ARG A 385 -27.81 13.19 12.93
N GLN A 386 -28.77 12.27 12.97
CA GLN A 386 -29.62 11.92 11.82
C GLN A 386 -31.07 12.21 12.17
N THR A 387 -31.76 12.93 11.29
CA THR A 387 -33.19 13.20 11.36
C THR A 387 -33.84 12.75 10.04
N GLU A 388 -35.15 12.85 9.93
CA GLU A 388 -35.88 12.49 8.70
C GLU A 388 -35.37 13.26 7.46
N ASN A 389 -34.83 14.47 7.64
CA ASN A 389 -34.45 15.36 6.52
C ASN A 389 -33.03 15.94 6.64
N SER A 390 -32.22 15.50 7.58
CA SER A 390 -30.84 16.02 7.68
C SER A 390 -29.91 15.08 8.40
N THR A 391 -28.65 15.06 7.96
CA THR A 391 -27.53 14.39 8.61
C THR A 391 -26.45 15.40 8.93
N LEU A 392 -25.99 15.42 10.18
CA LEU A 392 -24.89 16.26 10.66
C LEU A 392 -23.82 15.39 11.28
N VAL A 393 -22.59 15.57 10.84
CA VAL A 393 -21.39 15.03 11.48
C VAL A 393 -20.44 16.18 11.77
N ALA A 394 -20.03 16.34 13.01
CA ALA A 394 -19.06 17.36 13.41
C ALA A 394 -18.08 16.75 14.40
N GLY A 395 -16.79 17.02 14.26
CA GLY A 395 -15.80 16.38 15.09
C GLY A 395 -14.47 17.12 15.20
N TYR A 396 -13.69 16.62 16.13
CA TYR A 396 -12.30 16.98 16.37
C TYR A 396 -11.45 15.74 16.19
N TYR A 397 -10.31 15.91 15.55
CA TYR A 397 -9.32 14.86 15.29
C TYR A 397 -7.94 15.33 15.75
N PHE A 398 -7.23 14.42 16.40
CA PHE A 398 -5.83 14.59 16.80
C PHE A 398 -5.04 13.38 16.35
N TRP A 399 -3.84 13.60 15.82
CA TRP A 399 -2.91 12.57 15.42
C TRP A 399 -1.48 13.00 15.70
N ASN A 400 -0.69 12.06 16.22
CA ASN A 400 0.74 12.22 16.44
C ASN A 400 1.46 10.97 15.98
N SER A 401 2.61 11.14 15.36
CA SER A 401 3.53 10.03 15.06
C SER A 401 4.98 10.45 15.22
N GLU A 402 5.81 9.47 15.54
CA GLU A 402 7.26 9.59 15.54
C GLU A 402 7.84 8.40 14.78
N PHE A 403 8.88 8.64 13.97
CA PHE A 403 9.68 7.55 13.41
C PHE A 403 11.17 7.84 13.52
N THR A 404 11.95 6.75 13.58
CA THR A 404 13.40 6.74 13.41
C THR A 404 13.73 5.74 12.33
N GLN A 405 14.46 6.14 11.31
CA GLN A 405 14.84 5.29 10.19
C GLN A 405 16.35 5.40 9.93
N ASP A 406 16.99 4.23 9.78
CA ASP A 406 18.36 4.12 9.28
C ASP A 406 18.34 3.49 7.89
N TRP A 407 19.02 4.11 6.94
CA TRP A 407 19.28 3.54 5.63
C TRP A 407 20.78 3.25 5.52
N VAL A 408 21.12 1.99 5.30
CA VAL A 408 22.51 1.56 5.26
C VAL A 408 22.81 0.99 3.87
N THR A 409 23.70 1.64 3.13
CA THR A 409 24.20 1.16 1.84
C THR A 409 25.53 0.46 2.07
N GLY A 410 25.54 -0.85 1.86
CA GLY A 410 26.70 -1.73 2.03
C GLY A 410 27.23 -2.30 0.71
N GLY A 411 28.06 -3.34 0.81
CA GLY A 411 28.67 -4.05 -0.32
C GLY A 411 30.01 -3.49 -0.78
N GLU A 412 30.49 -4.01 -1.91
CA GLU A 412 31.79 -3.61 -2.48
C GLU A 412 31.75 -2.33 -3.33
N PHE A 413 30.57 -1.71 -3.47
CA PHE A 413 30.33 -0.52 -4.29
C PHE A 413 31.25 0.63 -3.91
N TRP A 414 31.20 1.02 -2.65
CA TRP A 414 32.03 2.11 -2.13
C TRP A 414 33.51 1.81 -2.24
N LYS A 415 33.92 0.57 -1.96
CA LYS A 415 35.33 0.14 -2.13
C LYS A 415 35.79 0.26 -3.57
N THR A 416 34.96 -0.17 -4.54
CA THR A 416 35.28 -0.09 -5.98
C THR A 416 35.35 1.37 -6.41
N LEU A 417 34.43 2.20 -5.96
CA LEU A 417 34.38 3.62 -6.27
C LEU A 417 35.60 4.37 -5.68
N PHE A 418 35.80 4.22 -4.37
CA PHE A 418 36.94 4.86 -3.68
C PHE A 418 38.29 4.28 -4.08
N GLY A 419 38.35 2.97 -4.33
CA GLY A 419 39.56 2.34 -4.83
C GLY A 419 39.98 2.87 -6.19
N ALA A 420 39.07 3.16 -7.09
CA ALA A 420 39.37 3.81 -8.37
C ALA A 420 39.93 5.23 -8.18
N VAL A 421 39.39 6.02 -7.26
CA VAL A 421 39.89 7.36 -6.91
C VAL A 421 41.25 7.29 -6.23
N ALA A 422 41.41 6.40 -5.25
CA ALA A 422 42.65 6.26 -4.49
C ALA A 422 43.82 5.69 -5.32
N GLN A 423 43.55 4.86 -6.30
CA GLN A 423 44.54 4.28 -7.21
C GLN A 423 44.97 5.23 -8.33
N THR A 424 44.27 6.33 -8.52
CA THR A 424 44.63 7.34 -9.51
C THR A 424 45.42 8.47 -8.83
N PRO A 425 46.77 8.52 -8.90
CA PRO A 425 47.57 9.50 -8.17
C PRO A 425 47.18 10.97 -8.46
N ALA A 426 46.67 11.23 -9.67
CA ALA A 426 46.20 12.55 -10.06
C ALA A 426 44.90 12.95 -9.38
N LEU A 427 43.94 12.02 -9.22
CA LEU A 427 42.70 12.23 -8.51
C LEU A 427 42.92 12.38 -7.00
N TRP A 428 43.79 11.55 -6.42
CA TRP A 428 44.18 11.66 -5.01
C TRP A 428 44.93 12.97 -4.71
N ALA A 429 45.84 13.41 -5.59
CA ALA A 429 46.53 14.69 -5.48
C ALA A 429 45.58 15.88 -5.63
N ALA A 430 44.56 15.78 -6.44
CA ALA A 430 43.54 16.80 -6.58
C ALA A 430 42.66 16.89 -5.33
N CYS A 431 42.38 15.76 -4.65
CA CYS A 431 41.73 15.73 -3.33
C CYS A 431 42.56 16.47 -2.24
N GLN A 432 43.87 16.37 -2.30
CA GLN A 432 44.73 17.04 -1.35
C GLN A 432 44.98 18.53 -1.67
N GLY A 433 44.66 18.99 -2.85
CA GLY A 433 44.83 20.37 -3.36
C GLY A 433 43.52 21.13 -3.48
N THR A 434 42.92 21.46 -2.44
CA THR A 434 41.95 22.52 -2.09
C THR A 434 40.97 23.09 -3.11
N ASN A 435 40.95 22.72 -4.39
CA ASN A 435 39.99 23.28 -5.35
C ASN A 435 39.56 22.26 -6.38
N GLY A 436 38.52 21.52 -6.00
CA GLY A 436 37.51 21.04 -6.93
C GLY A 436 37.99 20.09 -8.04
N LEU A 437 37.80 18.81 -7.82
CA LEU A 437 37.42 17.96 -8.93
C LEU A 437 36.00 18.37 -9.29
N ASP A 438 35.81 18.93 -10.50
CA ASP A 438 34.49 19.14 -11.07
C ASP A 438 33.91 17.76 -11.41
N GLY A 439 33.10 17.19 -10.47
CA GLY A 439 32.47 15.90 -10.67
C GLY A 439 31.87 15.36 -9.37
N ALA A 440 30.75 14.71 -9.49
CA ALA A 440 29.82 14.32 -8.42
C ALA A 440 30.42 13.54 -7.24
N PHE A 441 31.52 12.82 -7.42
CA PHE A 441 32.11 11.94 -6.41
C PHE A 441 33.41 12.46 -5.77
N ALA A 442 33.98 13.47 -6.34
CA ALA A 442 35.23 13.98 -5.87
C ALA A 442 35.13 14.56 -4.46
N PRO A 443 34.12 15.34 -4.07
CA PRO A 443 33.99 15.84 -2.72
C PRO A 443 33.82 14.72 -1.69
N ILE A 444 32.96 13.73 -1.96
CA ILE A 444 32.68 12.61 -1.03
C ILE A 444 33.91 11.73 -0.87
N ALA A 445 34.57 11.33 -1.95
CA ALA A 445 35.77 10.51 -1.90
C ALA A 445 36.96 11.26 -1.24
N CYS A 446 37.08 12.58 -1.46
CA CYS A 446 38.07 13.41 -0.84
C CYS A 446 37.83 13.59 0.66
N ASP A 447 36.63 13.89 1.06
CA ASP A 447 36.27 14.08 2.47
C ASP A 447 36.46 12.79 3.28
N LEU A 448 36.09 11.63 2.74
CA LEU A 448 36.27 10.34 3.39
C LEU A 448 37.75 9.90 3.48
N GLY A 449 38.53 10.10 2.40
CA GLY A 449 39.93 9.79 2.41
C GLY A 449 40.76 10.70 3.33
N ILE A 450 40.37 11.96 3.48
CA ILE A 450 41.09 12.94 4.28
C ILE A 450 40.62 12.92 5.74
N GLN A 451 39.35 12.86 6.01
CA GLN A 451 38.79 12.92 7.36
C GLN A 451 38.73 11.55 8.07
N GLY A 452 38.50 10.45 7.34
CA GLY A 452 38.31 9.11 7.89
C GLY A 452 39.62 8.27 8.00
N GLY A 453 40.70 8.67 7.38
CA GLY A 453 41.93 7.85 7.32
C GLY A 453 41.74 6.54 6.55
N LEU A 454 40.73 6.49 5.66
CA LEU A 454 40.33 5.31 4.91
C LEU A 454 41.39 4.97 3.86
N GLY A 455 41.85 3.73 3.85
CA GLY A 455 42.74 3.18 2.85
C GLY A 455 41.98 2.59 1.65
N PRO A 456 42.66 2.34 0.52
CA PRO A 456 42.04 1.84 -0.70
C PRO A 456 41.44 0.42 -0.60
N ASN A 457 41.60 -0.23 0.56
CA ASN A 457 41.08 -1.57 0.82
C ASN A 457 40.04 -1.60 1.93
N ASP A 458 39.64 -0.46 2.46
CA ASP A 458 38.65 -0.43 3.53
C ASP A 458 37.22 -0.59 2.94
N ILE A 459 36.41 -1.42 3.57
CA ILE A 459 34.99 -1.53 3.26
C ILE A 459 34.33 -0.30 3.85
N VAL A 460 33.65 0.46 3.03
CA VAL A 460 32.90 1.66 3.44
C VAL A 460 31.43 1.34 3.40
N THR A 461 30.72 1.72 4.46
CA THR A 461 29.27 1.65 4.56
C THR A 461 28.74 3.07 4.74
N GLN A 462 27.81 3.47 3.89
CA GLN A 462 27.08 4.72 4.06
C GLN A 462 25.87 4.46 4.96
N ILE A 463 25.63 5.36 5.90
CA ILE A 463 24.47 5.38 6.74
C ILE A 463 23.77 6.73 6.59
N LEU A 464 22.50 6.72 6.21
CA LEU A 464 21.60 7.85 6.32
C LEU A 464 20.71 7.60 7.53
N TYR A 465 20.64 8.55 8.42
CA TYR A 465 19.82 8.53 9.62
C TYR A 465 18.78 9.63 9.55
N GLU A 466 17.55 9.31 9.88
CA GLU A 466 16.48 10.28 9.96
C GLU A 466 15.51 9.97 11.10
N THR A 467 14.95 11.02 11.67
CA THR A 467 13.83 10.94 12.60
C THR A 467 12.87 12.09 12.34
N GLN A 468 11.57 11.82 12.45
CA GLN A 468 10.55 12.83 12.28
C GLN A 468 9.47 12.66 13.34
N GLU A 469 9.10 13.78 13.95
CA GLU A 469 7.89 13.90 14.74
C GLU A 469 6.86 14.70 13.94
N THR A 470 5.62 14.22 13.92
CA THR A 470 4.51 14.88 13.23
C THR A 470 3.30 14.96 14.15
N GLU A 471 2.69 16.14 14.25
CA GLU A 471 1.43 16.33 14.96
C GLU A 471 0.41 17.01 14.05
N SER A 472 -0.83 16.53 14.07
CA SER A 472 -1.92 17.08 13.27
C SER A 472 -3.20 17.20 14.09
N GLU A 473 -3.80 18.37 14.05
CA GLU A 473 -5.11 18.67 14.66
C GLU A 473 -6.10 19.10 13.59
N ALA A 474 -7.36 18.70 13.76
CA ALA A 474 -8.38 19.15 12.81
C ALA A 474 -9.78 19.28 13.44
N PHE A 475 -10.54 20.24 12.91
CA PHE A 475 -11.97 20.34 13.13
C PHE A 475 -12.71 20.15 11.82
N PHE A 476 -13.75 19.33 11.82
CA PHE A 476 -14.54 19.07 10.63
C PHE A 476 -16.02 19.11 10.89
N LEU A 477 -16.76 19.47 9.85
CA LEU A 477 -18.21 19.50 9.83
C LEU A 477 -18.71 19.07 8.46
N ASN A 478 -19.66 18.16 8.42
CA ASN A 478 -20.38 17.77 7.21
C ASN A 478 -21.88 17.82 7.51
N TYR A 479 -22.64 18.50 6.67
CA TYR A 479 -24.09 18.65 6.82
C TYR A 479 -24.77 18.33 5.50
N GLU A 480 -25.73 17.42 5.57
CA GLU A 480 -26.64 17.11 4.48
C GLU A 480 -28.07 17.54 4.87
N TYR A 481 -28.77 18.10 3.90
CA TYR A 481 -30.14 18.55 4.06
C TYR A 481 -31.00 18.18 2.87
N ASP A 482 -32.08 17.44 3.12
CA ASP A 482 -33.08 17.10 2.14
C ASP A 482 -34.08 18.28 1.99
N ILE A 483 -33.96 19.01 0.88
CA ILE A 483 -34.89 20.10 0.54
C ILE A 483 -36.30 19.52 0.36
N ASN A 484 -36.37 18.35 -0.23
CA ASN A 484 -37.58 17.53 -0.42
C ASN A 484 -37.15 16.09 -0.72
N ASP A 485 -38.11 15.20 -0.93
CA ASP A 485 -37.87 13.77 -1.17
C ASP A 485 -36.98 13.49 -2.38
N LYS A 486 -36.71 14.46 -3.24
CA LYS A 486 -35.95 14.32 -4.48
C LYS A 486 -34.60 15.03 -4.47
N ILE A 487 -34.44 16.07 -3.70
CA ILE A 487 -33.23 16.92 -3.75
C ILE A 487 -32.61 17.02 -2.36
N SER A 488 -31.35 16.60 -2.28
CA SER A 488 -30.50 16.74 -1.12
C SER A 488 -29.31 17.64 -1.45
N LEU A 489 -28.91 18.48 -0.51
CA LEU A 489 -27.68 19.28 -0.55
C LEU A 489 -26.72 18.76 0.50
N ASN A 490 -25.46 18.60 0.12
CA ASN A 490 -24.38 18.28 1.04
C ASN A 490 -23.36 19.41 1.04
N ALA A 491 -22.90 19.81 2.21
CA ALA A 491 -21.79 20.74 2.38
C ALA A 491 -20.91 20.30 3.55
N GLY A 492 -19.61 20.30 3.34
CA GLY A 492 -18.65 19.95 4.37
C GLY A 492 -17.42 20.83 4.32
N ILE A 493 -16.75 20.95 5.44
CA ILE A 493 -15.50 21.69 5.59
C ILE A 493 -14.65 21.05 6.68
N ARG A 494 -13.37 20.99 6.46
CA ARG A 494 -12.36 20.60 7.45
C ARG A 494 -11.26 21.64 7.44
N TRP A 495 -10.86 22.10 8.62
CA TRP A 495 -9.63 22.82 8.85
C TRP A 495 -8.65 21.88 9.53
N THR A 496 -7.43 21.81 9.03
CA THR A 496 -6.36 20.98 9.56
C THR A 496 -5.13 21.84 9.78
N GLU A 497 -4.53 21.74 10.95
CA GLU A 497 -3.22 22.29 11.26
C GLU A 497 -2.25 21.11 11.45
N GLU A 498 -1.06 21.19 10.87
CA GLU A 498 -0.03 20.17 10.98
C GLU A 498 1.34 20.80 11.10
N TRP A 499 2.19 20.18 11.92
CA TRP A 499 3.61 20.50 11.95
C TRP A 499 4.46 19.22 11.89
N LYS A 500 5.67 19.37 11.35
CA LYS A 500 6.69 18.33 11.31
C LYS A 500 8.02 18.88 11.79
N ALA A 501 8.68 18.12 12.67
CA ALA A 501 10.05 18.34 13.09
C ALA A 501 10.90 17.18 12.56
N PHE A 502 11.97 17.48 11.84
CA PHE A 502 12.76 16.51 11.12
C PHE A 502 14.26 16.68 11.42
N ILE A 503 14.93 15.58 11.75
CA ILE A 503 16.36 15.52 11.93
C ILE A 503 16.93 14.48 11.00
N ALA A 504 17.92 14.85 10.21
CA ALA A 504 18.60 13.91 9.31
C ALA A 504 20.11 14.06 9.41
N GLY A 505 20.83 12.97 9.20
CA GLY A 505 22.27 12.93 9.22
C GLY A 505 22.85 11.86 8.32
N GLN A 506 24.14 12.02 7.96
CA GLN A 506 24.85 11.09 7.10
C GLN A 506 26.21 10.75 7.69
N ALA A 507 26.59 9.48 7.64
CA ALA A 507 27.92 9.02 8.01
C ALA A 507 28.44 7.95 7.05
N TYR A 508 29.76 7.89 6.94
CA TYR A 508 30.47 6.82 6.24
C TYR A 508 31.38 6.12 7.23
N LEU A 509 31.23 4.82 7.37
CA LEU A 509 31.96 4.02 8.36
C LEU A 509 32.87 2.98 7.67
N SER A 510 34.11 2.84 8.15
CA SER A 510 35.02 1.80 7.71
C SER A 510 35.03 0.66 8.73
N ASN A 511 34.70 -0.56 8.33
CA ASN A 511 34.92 -1.82 9.11
C ASN A 511 34.53 -1.78 10.58
N VAL A 512 33.69 -0.86 11.03
CA VAL A 512 33.30 -0.71 12.42
C VAL A 512 31.95 -1.34 12.64
N GLU A 513 31.84 -2.04 13.76
CA GLU A 513 30.53 -2.46 14.29
C GLU A 513 29.55 -1.28 14.15
N ARG A 514 28.41 -1.52 13.53
CA ARG A 514 27.35 -0.56 13.32
C ARG A 514 26.91 -0.01 14.68
N GLN A 515 27.60 1.00 15.13
CA GLN A 515 27.19 1.68 16.34
C GLN A 515 26.07 2.64 15.97
N ARG A 516 24.87 2.33 16.43
CA ARG A 516 23.72 3.23 16.47
C ARG A 516 23.92 4.42 17.42
N GLU A 517 25.17 4.86 17.61
CA GLU A 517 25.43 6.06 18.38
C GLU A 517 25.22 7.29 17.49
N ARG A 518 24.17 8.01 17.77
CA ARG A 518 23.62 9.21 17.13
C ARG A 518 24.53 10.46 17.25
N ASN A 519 25.80 10.33 17.02
CA ASN A 519 26.77 11.45 16.99
C ASN A 519 27.33 11.64 15.59
N PHE A 520 26.44 11.88 14.61
CA PHE A 520 26.87 12.22 13.25
C PHE A 520 27.41 13.66 13.18
N PRO A 521 28.60 13.89 12.57
CA PRO A 521 29.04 15.24 12.29
C PRO A 521 28.24 15.85 11.15
N GLY A 522 27.42 16.79 11.44
CA GLY A 522 26.53 17.46 10.49
C GLY A 522 25.18 16.78 10.40
N TYR A 523 24.17 17.44 10.87
CA TYR A 523 22.79 17.03 10.74
C TYR A 523 21.93 18.26 10.40
N ALA A 524 20.85 18.02 9.69
CA ALA A 524 19.78 18.99 9.51
C ALA A 524 18.80 18.86 10.68
N ASP A 525 18.32 19.98 11.18
CA ASP A 525 17.28 20.09 12.19
C ASP A 525 16.25 21.09 11.64
N LEU A 526 15.15 20.56 11.13
CA LEU A 526 14.19 21.28 10.31
C LEU A 526 12.81 21.24 10.95
N TYR A 527 12.05 22.31 10.76
CA TYR A 527 10.68 22.41 11.26
C TYR A 527 9.80 23.13 10.26
N GLN A 528 8.63 22.55 9.96
CA GLN A 528 7.62 23.19 9.13
C GLN A 528 6.22 23.04 9.75
N LYS A 529 5.34 23.99 9.40
CA LYS A 529 3.96 24.03 9.86
C LYS A 529 3.06 24.54 8.75
N TRP A 530 1.94 23.84 8.55
CA TRP A 530 0.92 24.19 7.55
C TRP A 530 -0.45 24.24 8.21
N ASP A 531 -1.37 25.01 7.64
CA ASP A 531 -2.79 24.98 7.93
C ASP A 531 -3.59 25.00 6.63
N GLU A 532 -4.51 24.04 6.47
CA GLU A 532 -5.22 23.80 5.22
C GLU A 532 -6.72 23.59 5.45
N VAL A 533 -7.50 23.99 4.43
CA VAL A 533 -8.95 23.85 4.44
C VAL A 533 -9.39 22.95 3.28
N SER A 534 -10.15 21.91 3.59
CA SER A 534 -10.68 20.95 2.60
C SER A 534 -12.21 21.06 2.55
N PRO A 535 -12.77 21.84 1.61
CA PRO A 535 -14.21 21.96 1.41
C PRO A 535 -14.78 20.81 0.59
N ARG A 536 -16.08 20.60 0.74
CA ARG A 536 -16.90 19.71 -0.11
C ARG A 536 -18.27 20.31 -0.27
N VAL A 537 -18.83 20.24 -1.49
CA VAL A 537 -20.23 20.55 -1.76
C VAL A 537 -20.80 19.55 -2.77
N GLY A 538 -22.08 19.26 -2.65
CA GLY A 538 -22.73 18.31 -3.55
C GLY A 538 -24.24 18.50 -3.59
N VAL A 539 -24.81 18.05 -4.69
CA VAL A 539 -26.25 17.99 -4.92
C VAL A 539 -26.62 16.59 -5.37
N THR A 540 -27.59 16.00 -4.72
CA THR A 540 -28.18 14.71 -5.12
C THR A 540 -29.59 14.92 -5.62
N TYR A 541 -29.92 14.31 -6.75
CA TYR A 541 -31.27 14.25 -7.29
C TYR A 541 -31.76 12.79 -7.32
N ARG A 542 -32.72 12.44 -6.49
CA ARG A 542 -33.38 11.13 -6.48
C ARG A 542 -34.49 11.13 -7.55
N ILE A 543 -34.29 10.36 -8.59
CA ILE A 543 -35.29 10.17 -9.67
C ILE A 543 -36.48 9.42 -9.09
N ASP A 544 -36.21 8.34 -8.40
CA ASP A 544 -37.11 7.50 -7.60
C ASP A 544 -36.36 6.84 -6.44
N GLU A 545 -36.98 5.91 -5.71
CA GLU A 545 -36.37 5.21 -4.55
C GLU A 545 -35.14 4.37 -4.94
N ASP A 546 -35.04 3.94 -6.19
CA ASP A 546 -34.02 3.03 -6.71
C ASP A 546 -32.93 3.74 -7.55
N LYS A 547 -33.07 5.05 -7.82
CA LYS A 547 -32.19 5.75 -8.76
C LYS A 547 -31.88 7.16 -8.31
N MET A 548 -30.60 7.50 -8.31
CA MET A 548 -30.13 8.86 -8.06
C MET A 548 -29.04 9.30 -9.04
N ILE A 549 -28.96 10.61 -9.23
CA ILE A 549 -27.86 11.30 -9.87
C ILE A 549 -27.26 12.26 -8.83
N TYR A 550 -25.96 12.34 -8.78
CA TYR A 550 -25.29 13.34 -7.96
C TYR A 550 -24.22 14.09 -8.75
N ILE A 551 -23.94 15.29 -8.31
CA ILE A 551 -22.77 16.08 -8.69
C ILE A 551 -22.10 16.58 -7.41
N SER A 552 -20.79 16.43 -7.33
CA SER A 552 -20.03 16.90 -6.19
C SER A 552 -18.73 17.58 -6.61
N TYR A 553 -18.31 18.52 -5.78
CA TYR A 553 -16.98 19.12 -5.78
C TYR A 553 -16.34 18.85 -4.43
N SER A 554 -15.08 18.42 -4.42
CA SER A 554 -14.30 18.18 -3.21
C SER A 554 -12.85 18.56 -3.41
N GLU A 555 -12.24 19.07 -2.34
CA GLU A 555 -10.81 19.32 -2.29
C GLU A 555 -10.17 18.48 -1.19
N GLY A 556 -8.88 18.22 -1.37
CA GLY A 556 -8.02 17.58 -0.41
C GLY A 556 -6.58 18.02 -0.59
N PHE A 557 -5.73 17.75 0.39
CA PHE A 557 -4.31 18.02 0.31
C PHE A 557 -3.51 16.84 0.80
N LYS A 558 -2.28 16.74 0.31
CA LYS A 558 -1.23 15.89 0.86
C LYS A 558 -0.20 16.79 1.51
N SER A 559 0.23 16.43 2.71
CA SER A 559 1.11 17.25 3.52
C SER A 559 2.45 17.52 2.85
N GLY A 560 3.01 18.68 3.11
CA GLY A 560 4.41 18.99 2.85
C GLY A 560 5.35 18.19 3.76
N GLY A 561 6.65 18.33 3.57
CA GLY A 561 7.61 17.58 4.35
C GLY A 561 9.06 17.80 3.94
N PHE A 562 9.87 16.79 4.26
CA PHE A 562 11.31 16.79 4.08
C PHE A 562 11.73 15.55 3.29
N PHE A 563 12.76 15.69 2.47
CA PHE A 563 13.31 14.59 1.71
C PHE A 563 14.41 13.87 2.51
N GLY A 564 14.05 12.74 3.14
CA GLY A 564 14.95 12.01 4.05
C GLY A 564 16.07 11.24 3.37
N VAL A 565 15.91 10.84 2.11
CA VAL A 565 16.89 10.02 1.37
C VAL A 565 17.94 10.87 0.65
N ASN A 566 18.09 12.13 1.02
CA ASN A 566 19.09 12.99 0.40
C ASN A 566 20.50 12.54 0.78
N GLN A 567 21.35 12.33 -0.22
CA GLN A 567 22.74 11.91 -0.01
C GLN A 567 23.70 13.06 0.31
N ASN A 568 23.20 14.28 0.34
CA ASN A 568 24.00 15.45 0.61
C ASN A 568 23.42 16.27 1.75
N ILE A 569 24.07 16.23 2.92
CA ILE A 569 23.64 16.96 4.13
C ILE A 569 23.38 18.46 3.89
N ARG A 570 24.10 19.07 2.95
CA ARG A 570 23.94 20.51 2.65
C ARG A 570 22.61 20.83 1.95
N ASP A 571 21.92 19.85 1.44
CA ASP A 571 20.71 20.02 0.64
C ASP A 571 19.43 19.71 1.41
N PHE A 572 19.50 19.14 2.62
CA PHE A 572 18.32 18.94 3.46
C PHE A 572 17.53 20.24 3.74
N GLU A 573 18.22 21.38 3.82
CA GLU A 573 17.55 22.67 3.96
C GLU A 573 16.86 23.13 2.66
N ARG A 574 17.25 22.60 1.51
CA ARG A 574 16.71 22.93 0.18
C ARG A 574 15.59 21.99 -0.23
N ASP A 575 15.62 20.77 0.26
CA ASP A 575 14.70 19.71 -0.14
C ASP A 575 13.48 19.61 0.82
N GLN A 576 13.00 20.78 1.22
CA GLN A 576 11.69 20.94 1.83
C GLN A 576 10.68 21.11 0.71
N TYR A 577 9.54 20.45 0.85
CA TYR A 577 8.46 20.56 -0.12
C TYR A 577 7.16 20.97 0.54
N ASP A 578 6.36 21.73 -0.19
CA ASP A 578 5.08 22.26 0.25
C ASP A 578 3.95 21.21 0.06
N PRO A 579 2.77 21.42 0.67
CA PRO A 579 1.61 20.58 0.40
C PRO A 579 1.24 20.52 -1.09
N GLU A 580 0.70 19.38 -1.51
CA GLU A 580 0.10 19.11 -2.81
C GLU A 580 -1.41 19.21 -2.69
N PHE A 581 -2.08 19.82 -3.63
CA PHE A 581 -3.53 20.03 -3.60
C PHE A 581 -4.21 19.24 -4.72
N ALA A 582 -5.39 18.71 -4.41
CA ALA A 582 -6.25 18.06 -5.38
C ALA A 582 -7.67 18.60 -5.30
N SER A 583 -8.23 18.94 -6.45
CA SER A 583 -9.63 19.26 -6.62
C SER A 583 -10.32 18.23 -7.53
N ASN A 584 -11.56 17.87 -7.23
CA ASN A 584 -12.32 16.89 -7.98
C ASN A 584 -13.74 17.38 -8.25
N VAL A 585 -14.14 17.30 -9.50
CA VAL A 585 -15.54 17.38 -9.94
C VAL A 585 -16.00 15.96 -10.33
N GLU A 586 -17.06 15.49 -9.73
CA GLU A 586 -17.60 14.16 -9.99
C GLU A 586 -19.10 14.20 -10.26
N VAL A 587 -19.51 13.47 -11.30
CA VAL A 587 -20.92 13.22 -11.61
C VAL A 587 -21.16 11.73 -11.58
N GLY A 588 -22.12 11.29 -10.78
CA GLY A 588 -22.45 9.86 -10.65
C GLY A 588 -23.93 9.59 -10.84
N PHE A 589 -24.20 8.40 -11.34
CA PHE A 589 -25.51 7.77 -11.41
C PHE A 589 -25.48 6.45 -10.67
N LYS A 590 -26.33 6.27 -9.67
CA LYS A 590 -26.50 5.01 -8.94
C LYS A 590 -27.90 4.48 -9.11
N SER A 591 -28.02 3.17 -9.33
CA SER A 591 -29.33 2.58 -9.61
C SER A 591 -29.43 1.11 -9.23
N LEU A 592 -30.64 0.73 -8.77
CA LEU A 592 -31.11 -0.63 -8.65
C LEU A 592 -32.22 -0.84 -9.71
N LEU A 593 -31.99 -1.74 -10.62
CA LEU A 593 -32.84 -1.98 -11.78
C LEU A 593 -33.34 -3.41 -11.80
N LEU A 594 -34.36 -3.69 -12.63
CA LEU A 594 -34.91 -5.04 -12.85
C LEU A 594 -35.38 -5.69 -11.53
N GLU A 595 -36.11 -4.94 -10.71
CA GLU A 595 -36.60 -5.44 -9.41
C GLU A 595 -35.46 -5.84 -8.49
N ASN A 596 -34.46 -4.94 -8.34
CA ASN A 596 -33.22 -5.08 -7.54
C ASN A 596 -32.30 -6.22 -7.99
N ARG A 597 -32.40 -6.69 -9.24
CA ARG A 597 -31.54 -7.71 -9.81
C ARG A 597 -30.30 -7.15 -10.51
N LEU A 598 -30.31 -5.89 -10.87
CA LEU A 598 -29.16 -5.22 -11.49
C LEU A 598 -28.84 -3.95 -10.70
N ARG A 599 -27.69 -3.94 -10.02
CA ARG A 599 -27.06 -2.73 -9.50
C ARG A 599 -26.13 -2.20 -10.58
N LEU A 600 -26.34 -0.95 -10.98
CA LEU A 600 -25.51 -0.27 -11.99
C LEU A 600 -25.14 1.12 -11.47
N ASN A 601 -23.84 1.34 -11.28
CA ASN A 601 -23.28 2.62 -10.90
C ASN A 601 -22.36 3.10 -12.02
N LEU A 602 -22.50 4.37 -12.39
CA LEU A 602 -21.69 5.06 -13.39
C LEU A 602 -21.14 6.32 -12.77
N THR A 603 -19.85 6.58 -12.98
CA THR A 603 -19.20 7.78 -12.47
C THR A 603 -18.31 8.37 -13.56
N ALA A 604 -18.37 9.69 -13.73
CA ALA A 604 -17.42 10.47 -14.51
C ALA A 604 -16.73 11.45 -13.56
N PHE A 605 -15.43 11.60 -13.69
CA PHE A 605 -14.63 12.44 -12.79
C PHE A 605 -13.60 13.26 -13.55
N ARG A 606 -13.21 14.38 -12.94
CA ARG A 606 -12.09 15.22 -13.32
C ARG A 606 -11.36 15.65 -12.06
N ASN A 607 -10.13 15.16 -11.87
CA ASN A 607 -9.23 15.52 -10.79
C ASN A 607 -8.11 16.41 -11.31
N GLU A 608 -7.95 17.59 -10.74
CA GLU A 608 -6.87 18.53 -11.02
C GLU A 608 -5.93 18.54 -9.81
N PHE A 609 -4.64 18.39 -10.06
CA PHE A 609 -3.59 18.46 -9.06
C PHE A 609 -2.73 19.69 -9.31
N GLU A 610 -2.60 20.49 -8.26
CA GLU A 610 -1.70 21.64 -8.23
C GLU A 610 -0.54 21.30 -7.28
N ASP A 611 0.65 21.83 -7.59
CA ASP A 611 1.87 21.62 -6.79
C ASP A 611 2.17 20.13 -6.52
N LYS A 612 1.93 19.28 -7.52
CA LYS A 612 2.11 17.84 -7.37
C LYS A 612 3.55 17.51 -7.02
N GLN A 613 3.70 16.75 -5.94
CA GLN A 613 4.99 16.31 -5.42
C GLN A 613 5.52 15.16 -6.28
N GLU A 614 6.71 15.36 -6.87
CA GLU A 614 7.38 14.37 -7.71
C GLU A 614 8.83 14.17 -7.28
N SER A 615 9.31 12.93 -7.41
CA SER A 615 10.70 12.55 -7.21
C SER A 615 11.39 12.43 -8.57
N PHE A 616 12.44 13.19 -8.78
CA PHE A 616 13.22 13.18 -10.02
C PHE A 616 14.71 13.33 -9.73
N VAL A 617 15.52 13.14 -10.74
CA VAL A 617 16.96 13.31 -10.65
C VAL A 617 17.30 14.64 -11.32
N ALA A 618 18.06 15.48 -10.66
CA ALA A 618 18.49 16.77 -11.18
C ALA A 618 19.99 17.03 -10.94
N LEU A 619 20.58 17.88 -11.76
CA LEU A 619 21.91 18.37 -11.53
C LEU A 619 21.88 19.52 -10.54
N ASP A 620 22.52 19.37 -9.38
CA ASP A 620 22.71 20.48 -8.45
C ASP A 620 23.56 21.55 -9.11
N PRO A 621 23.05 22.78 -9.26
CA PRO A 621 23.78 23.85 -9.97
C PRO A 621 25.02 24.34 -9.24
N ASP A 622 25.11 24.16 -7.93
CA ASP A 622 26.20 24.62 -7.10
C ASP A 622 27.34 23.57 -6.99
N THR A 623 26.98 22.32 -6.73
CA THR A 623 27.92 21.21 -6.56
C THR A 623 28.27 20.52 -7.87
N LYS A 624 27.43 20.71 -8.91
CA LYS A 624 27.55 20.00 -10.20
C LYS A 624 27.39 18.47 -10.01
N THR A 625 26.67 18.05 -8.99
CA THR A 625 26.38 16.65 -8.75
C THR A 625 24.96 16.34 -9.19
N VAL A 626 24.78 15.17 -9.78
CA VAL A 626 23.43 14.64 -10.07
C VAL A 626 22.92 13.97 -8.81
N GLN A 627 21.74 14.36 -8.37
CA GLN A 627 21.12 13.87 -7.13
C GLN A 627 19.62 13.65 -7.29
N SER A 628 19.06 12.83 -6.45
CA SER A 628 17.62 12.75 -6.33
C SER A 628 17.09 14.02 -5.67
N VAL A 629 16.05 14.58 -6.24
CA VAL A 629 15.34 15.77 -5.76
C VAL A 629 13.89 15.41 -5.59
N PHE A 630 13.27 15.95 -4.57
CA PHE A 630 11.84 15.86 -4.36
C PHE A 630 11.27 17.27 -4.24
N ASN A 631 10.29 17.60 -5.08
CA ASN A 631 9.76 18.95 -5.13
C ASN A 631 8.33 18.99 -5.67
N ASN A 632 7.65 20.11 -5.43
CA ASN A 632 6.39 20.47 -6.08
C ASN A 632 6.69 20.92 -7.51
N ALA A 633 6.48 20.04 -8.50
CA ALA A 633 7.03 20.23 -9.83
C ALA A 633 6.02 20.17 -10.97
N ALA A 634 4.76 19.79 -10.70
CA ALA A 634 3.82 19.54 -11.78
C ALA A 634 2.38 19.94 -11.45
N GLU A 635 1.66 20.36 -12.49
CA GLU A 635 0.20 20.39 -12.55
C GLU A 635 -0.27 19.20 -13.38
N VAL A 636 -1.18 18.40 -12.84
CA VAL A 636 -1.63 17.16 -13.50
C VAL A 636 -3.14 17.06 -13.53
N LEU A 637 -3.66 16.70 -14.69
CA LEU A 637 -5.05 16.41 -14.91
C LEU A 637 -5.28 14.90 -15.05
N TYR A 638 -6.25 14.37 -14.30
CA TYR A 638 -6.75 13.00 -14.42
C TYR A 638 -8.25 13.02 -14.69
N GLU A 639 -8.65 12.57 -15.87
CA GLU A 639 -10.06 12.48 -16.26
C GLU A 639 -10.45 11.04 -16.58
N GLY A 640 -11.70 10.67 -16.33
CA GLY A 640 -12.11 9.32 -16.65
C GLY A 640 -13.56 9.00 -16.34
N PHE A 641 -13.90 7.77 -16.60
CA PHE A 641 -15.20 7.23 -16.23
C PHE A 641 -15.10 5.82 -15.67
N GLU A 642 -16.09 5.44 -14.85
CA GLU A 642 -16.13 4.20 -14.11
C GLU A 642 -17.51 3.55 -14.25
N ILE A 643 -17.53 2.24 -14.39
CA ILE A 643 -18.72 1.40 -14.45
C ILE A 643 -18.59 0.30 -13.41
N GLU A 644 -19.58 0.18 -12.54
CA GLU A 644 -19.72 -0.94 -11.62
C GLU A 644 -21.10 -1.56 -11.85
N ALA A 645 -21.13 -2.84 -12.19
CA ALA A 645 -22.37 -3.57 -12.38
C ALA A 645 -22.33 -4.92 -11.65
N LEU A 646 -23.42 -5.23 -10.94
CA LEU A 646 -23.67 -6.53 -10.35
C LEU A 646 -25.07 -6.99 -10.81
N PHE A 647 -25.14 -8.15 -11.43
CA PHE A 647 -26.37 -8.67 -12.02
C PHE A 647 -26.71 -10.06 -11.50
N ALA A 648 -27.78 -10.18 -10.73
CA ALA A 648 -28.39 -11.45 -10.37
C ALA A 648 -29.17 -11.99 -11.59
N ALA A 649 -28.47 -12.66 -12.51
CA ALA A 649 -29.03 -13.16 -13.77
C ALA A 649 -30.09 -14.24 -13.52
N THR A 650 -29.84 -15.12 -12.55
CA THR A 650 -30.78 -16.09 -12.02
C THR A 650 -30.65 -16.15 -10.49
N ARG A 651 -31.47 -16.95 -9.81
CA ARG A 651 -31.29 -17.18 -8.36
C ARG A 651 -29.94 -17.81 -7.99
N ASN A 652 -29.32 -18.44 -8.98
CA ASN A 652 -28.10 -19.23 -8.82
C ASN A 652 -26.86 -18.59 -9.48
N LEU A 653 -27.04 -17.53 -10.28
CA LEU A 653 -25.98 -16.94 -11.07
C LEU A 653 -25.95 -15.42 -10.87
N GLN A 654 -24.84 -14.93 -10.37
CA GLN A 654 -24.49 -13.51 -10.32
C GLN A 654 -23.32 -13.25 -11.28
N LEU A 655 -23.37 -12.12 -11.98
CA LEU A 655 -22.34 -11.62 -12.87
C LEU A 655 -21.90 -10.26 -12.35
N PHE A 656 -20.60 -9.96 -12.39
CA PHE A 656 -20.12 -8.62 -12.08
C PHE A 656 -19.20 -8.07 -13.17
N LEU A 657 -19.20 -6.76 -13.31
CA LEU A 657 -18.34 -5.99 -14.20
C LEU A 657 -17.90 -4.73 -13.47
N ASN A 658 -16.60 -4.50 -13.42
CA ASN A 658 -15.96 -3.26 -12.98
C ASN A 658 -15.01 -2.80 -14.08
N TYR A 659 -15.25 -1.59 -14.59
CA TYR A 659 -14.45 -1.01 -15.65
C TYR A 659 -14.11 0.43 -15.31
N GLY A 660 -12.85 0.80 -15.43
CA GLY A 660 -12.37 2.16 -15.30
C GLY A 660 -11.58 2.55 -16.55
N SER A 661 -11.86 3.73 -17.07
CA SER A 661 -11.03 4.39 -18.10
C SER A 661 -10.38 5.61 -17.46
N LEU A 662 -9.14 5.86 -17.81
CA LEU A 662 -8.34 6.98 -17.30
C LEU A 662 -7.58 7.64 -18.45
N ASP A 663 -7.65 8.96 -18.51
CA ASP A 663 -6.78 9.82 -19.31
C ASP A 663 -6.03 10.73 -18.34
N ALA A 664 -4.70 10.74 -18.42
CA ALA A 664 -3.83 11.48 -17.52
C ALA A 664 -2.83 12.30 -18.33
N SER A 665 -2.68 13.57 -18.00
CA SER A 665 -1.77 14.48 -18.69
C SER A 665 -1.17 15.50 -17.73
N TYR A 666 0.09 15.88 -17.98
CA TYR A 666 0.67 17.05 -17.34
C TYR A 666 0.12 18.31 -18.04
N GLU A 667 -0.46 19.24 -17.27
CA GLU A 667 -0.80 20.58 -17.75
C GLU A 667 0.43 21.47 -17.68
N GLU A 668 1.25 21.32 -16.63
CA GLU A 668 2.56 21.98 -16.50
C GLU A 668 3.54 21.01 -15.82
N PHE A 669 4.69 20.80 -16.45
CA PHE A 669 5.78 20.02 -15.86
C PHE A 669 7.14 20.49 -16.38
N PHE A 670 7.99 20.97 -15.48
CA PHE A 670 9.34 21.39 -15.81
C PHE A 670 10.37 20.51 -15.09
N THR A 671 11.25 19.89 -15.88
CA THR A 671 12.34 19.05 -15.34
C THR A 671 13.53 19.01 -16.29
N ASP A 672 14.65 18.51 -15.83
CA ASP A 672 15.78 18.18 -16.69
C ASP A 672 15.53 16.85 -17.40
N ILE A 673 15.10 16.90 -18.66
CA ILE A 673 14.80 15.71 -19.46
C ILE A 673 16.07 14.93 -19.77
N ASN A 674 17.22 15.63 -19.91
CA ASN A 674 18.51 15.04 -20.23
C ASN A 674 19.42 14.94 -18.99
N GLN A 675 18.89 14.49 -17.88
CA GLN A 675 19.52 14.44 -16.55
C GLN A 675 21.00 14.06 -16.52
N PHE A 676 21.53 13.47 -17.60
CA PHE A 676 22.86 12.90 -17.67
C PHE A 676 23.81 13.65 -18.61
N ASP A 677 23.40 14.76 -19.20
CA ASP A 677 24.25 15.58 -20.06
C ASP A 677 25.18 16.51 -19.25
N GLY A 678 24.98 16.60 -17.94
CA GLY A 678 25.77 17.42 -17.03
C GLY A 678 25.47 18.92 -17.12
N LEU A 679 24.41 19.32 -17.82
CA LEU A 679 24.05 20.72 -18.03
C LEU A 679 23.02 21.23 -17.02
N GLY A 680 22.17 20.36 -16.49
CA GLY A 680 21.09 20.72 -15.54
C GLY A 680 20.08 21.68 -16.16
N THR A 681 19.75 21.49 -17.43
CA THR A 681 18.85 22.38 -18.15
C THR A 681 17.42 21.95 -17.91
N VAL A 682 16.66 22.77 -17.18
CA VAL A 682 15.23 22.54 -16.96
C VAL A 682 14.46 22.94 -18.23
N GLU A 683 13.66 22.03 -18.74
CA GLU A 683 12.86 22.17 -19.96
C GLU A 683 11.39 21.84 -19.70
N ASP A 684 10.50 22.28 -20.60
CA ASP A 684 9.10 21.90 -20.56
C ASP A 684 8.93 20.42 -20.94
N ALA A 685 8.53 19.61 -19.99
CA ALA A 685 8.31 18.18 -20.08
C ALA A 685 6.82 17.79 -20.04
N SER A 686 5.91 18.75 -20.22
CA SER A 686 4.45 18.51 -20.14
C SER A 686 3.93 17.55 -21.19
N PHE A 687 4.71 17.23 -22.21
CA PHE A 687 4.40 16.22 -23.22
C PHE A 687 4.57 14.76 -22.74
N LEU A 688 5.17 14.55 -21.57
CA LEU A 688 5.34 13.23 -20.99
C LEU A 688 4.02 12.72 -20.40
N GLU A 689 3.88 11.40 -20.28
CA GLU A 689 2.75 10.76 -19.63
C GLU A 689 2.98 10.67 -18.12
N PRO A 690 2.00 11.03 -17.28
CA PRO A 690 2.08 10.80 -15.84
C PRO A 690 2.30 9.32 -15.52
N ARG A 691 3.22 9.05 -14.57
CA ARG A 691 3.54 7.68 -14.20
C ARG A 691 2.40 7.00 -13.45
N ASN A 692 2.35 5.66 -13.55
CA ASN A 692 1.39 4.81 -12.85
C ASN A 692 -0.08 5.12 -13.16
N ALA A 693 -0.37 5.69 -14.33
CA ALA A 693 -1.70 6.04 -14.79
C ALA A 693 -2.13 5.13 -15.95
N PRO A 694 -2.57 3.88 -15.70
CA PRO A 694 -2.98 2.97 -16.76
C PRO A 694 -4.24 3.48 -17.46
N GLU A 695 -4.28 3.36 -18.79
CA GLU A 695 -5.40 3.81 -19.63
C GLU A 695 -6.75 3.21 -19.22
N HIS A 696 -6.73 2.00 -18.66
CA HIS A 696 -7.92 1.33 -18.16
C HIS A 696 -7.63 0.24 -17.14
N THR A 697 -8.66 -0.13 -16.39
CA THR A 697 -8.73 -1.34 -15.57
C THR A 697 -10.04 -2.06 -15.85
N LEU A 698 -10.01 -3.40 -15.84
CA LEU A 698 -11.18 -4.25 -16.04
C LEU A 698 -11.21 -5.37 -15.00
N GLY A 699 -12.36 -5.61 -14.42
CA GLY A 699 -12.65 -6.80 -13.63
C GLY A 699 -14.00 -7.37 -14.06
N VAL A 700 -14.04 -8.63 -14.47
CA VAL A 700 -15.29 -9.31 -14.86
C VAL A 700 -15.29 -10.71 -14.29
N GLY A 701 -16.46 -11.16 -13.84
CA GLY A 701 -16.55 -12.52 -13.33
C GLY A 701 -17.97 -12.94 -13.02
N PHE A 702 -18.06 -14.13 -12.46
CA PHE A 702 -19.34 -14.71 -12.06
C PHE A 702 -19.21 -15.53 -10.79
N GLN A 703 -20.33 -15.67 -10.12
CA GLN A 703 -20.57 -16.60 -9.04
C GLN A 703 -21.81 -17.46 -9.37
N TYR A 704 -21.66 -18.77 -9.24
CA TYR A 704 -22.74 -19.71 -9.47
C TYR A 704 -22.89 -20.66 -8.28
N ASN A 705 -24.09 -20.74 -7.71
CA ASN A 705 -24.40 -21.56 -6.57
C ASN A 705 -25.45 -22.64 -6.96
N ALA A 706 -25.26 -23.88 -6.52
CA ALA A 706 -26.19 -24.94 -6.77
C ALA A 706 -26.34 -25.91 -5.59
N GLN A 707 -27.55 -26.23 -5.20
CA GLN A 707 -27.81 -27.24 -4.19
C GLN A 707 -27.50 -28.65 -4.72
N VAL A 708 -26.61 -29.37 -4.03
CA VAL A 708 -26.24 -30.74 -4.39
C VAL A 708 -26.24 -31.63 -3.14
N GLY A 709 -27.19 -32.52 -3.07
CA GLY A 709 -27.40 -33.36 -1.88
C GLY A 709 -27.83 -32.51 -0.67
N ASN A 710 -27.10 -32.58 0.42
CA ASN A 710 -27.34 -31.79 1.64
C ASN A 710 -26.47 -30.55 1.72
N GLY A 711 -25.74 -30.20 0.68
CA GLY A 711 -24.86 -29.05 0.64
C GLY A 711 -24.99 -28.25 -0.63
N GLU A 712 -24.18 -27.21 -0.75
CA GLU A 712 -24.18 -26.29 -1.86
C GLU A 712 -22.82 -26.34 -2.58
N ILE A 713 -22.83 -26.42 -3.91
CA ILE A 713 -21.65 -26.15 -4.73
C ILE A 713 -21.66 -24.69 -5.09
N GLU A 714 -20.52 -24.04 -4.88
CA GLU A 714 -20.25 -22.69 -5.35
C GLU A 714 -19.10 -22.71 -6.36
N ILE A 715 -19.28 -22.03 -7.48
CA ILE A 715 -18.24 -21.81 -8.50
C ILE A 715 -18.06 -20.30 -8.65
N TYR A 716 -16.83 -19.84 -8.53
CA TYR A 716 -16.46 -18.46 -8.74
C TYR A 716 -15.34 -18.39 -9.77
N ALA A 717 -15.39 -17.41 -10.68
CA ALA A 717 -14.28 -17.09 -11.56
C ALA A 717 -14.23 -15.58 -11.83
N LYS A 718 -13.00 -15.06 -11.91
CA LYS A 718 -12.69 -13.65 -12.17
C LYS A 718 -11.60 -13.56 -13.24
N TYR A 719 -11.78 -12.67 -14.20
CA TYR A 719 -10.75 -12.10 -15.05
C TYR A 719 -10.52 -10.66 -14.64
N SER A 720 -9.28 -10.23 -14.51
CA SER A 720 -8.90 -8.83 -14.31
C SER A 720 -7.78 -8.45 -15.25
N GLU A 721 -7.80 -7.20 -15.70
CA GLU A 721 -6.84 -6.61 -16.62
C GLU A 721 -6.48 -5.19 -16.15
N THR A 722 -5.20 -4.86 -16.27
CA THR A 722 -4.67 -3.50 -16.12
C THR A 722 -4.02 -3.10 -17.42
N GLY A 723 -4.39 -1.97 -17.96
CA GLY A 723 -3.87 -1.42 -19.21
C GLY A 723 -2.40 -1.01 -19.11
N LYS A 724 -1.86 -0.55 -20.24
CA LYS A 724 -0.52 -0.02 -20.33
C LYS A 724 -0.33 1.21 -19.47
N THR A 725 0.89 1.37 -18.95
CA THR A 725 1.27 2.57 -18.18
C THR A 725 2.79 2.79 -18.22
N GLN A 726 3.21 3.99 -17.86
CA GLN A 726 4.60 4.31 -17.56
C GLN A 726 4.86 4.22 -16.07
N THR A 727 5.97 3.64 -15.67
CA THR A 727 6.43 3.65 -14.28
C THR A 727 7.55 4.68 -14.06
N SER A 728 8.21 5.08 -15.15
CA SER A 728 9.27 6.10 -15.14
C SER A 728 8.72 7.49 -15.37
N LEU A 729 9.10 8.45 -14.55
CA LEU A 729 8.72 9.86 -14.68
C LEU A 729 9.09 10.46 -16.05
N LEU A 730 10.26 10.09 -16.59
CA LEU A 730 10.74 10.57 -17.89
C LEU A 730 10.28 9.71 -19.08
N ASN A 731 9.35 8.80 -18.89
CA ASN A 731 8.86 7.87 -19.90
C ASN A 731 9.99 7.09 -20.59
N LEU A 732 10.93 6.62 -19.80
CA LEU A 732 12.00 5.79 -20.32
C LEU A 732 11.45 4.46 -20.84
N THR A 733 12.05 3.93 -21.89
CA THR A 733 11.60 2.65 -22.50
C THR A 733 11.61 1.49 -21.49
N SER A 734 12.56 1.50 -20.54
CA SER A 734 12.62 0.53 -19.46
C SER A 734 11.52 0.71 -18.40
N GLY A 735 10.85 1.85 -18.37
CA GLY A 735 9.74 2.13 -17.48
C GLY A 735 8.37 1.84 -18.10
N ALA A 736 8.32 1.40 -19.36
CA ALA A 736 7.08 1.03 -20.00
C ALA A 736 6.58 -0.32 -19.46
N PHE A 737 5.37 -0.31 -18.92
CA PHE A 737 4.67 -1.51 -18.49
C PHE A 737 3.51 -1.80 -19.45
N ASP A 738 3.56 -2.96 -20.11
CA ASP A 738 2.58 -3.32 -21.14
C ASP A 738 1.19 -3.72 -20.60
N GLY A 739 1.03 -3.70 -19.28
CA GLY A 739 -0.18 -4.12 -18.61
C GLY A 739 -0.09 -5.53 -18.04
N SER A 740 -1.17 -5.99 -17.43
CA SER A 740 -1.26 -7.32 -16.83
C SER A 740 -2.67 -7.90 -16.93
N GLU A 741 -2.74 -9.20 -17.03
CA GLU A 741 -3.99 -9.97 -16.98
C GLU A 741 -3.93 -11.00 -15.86
N ASP A 742 -5.08 -11.32 -15.26
CA ASP A 742 -5.21 -12.39 -14.28
C ASP A 742 -6.52 -13.15 -14.43
N VAL A 743 -6.43 -14.48 -14.38
CA VAL A 743 -7.60 -15.34 -14.25
C VAL A 743 -7.47 -16.15 -12.98
N SER A 744 -8.47 -16.02 -12.11
CA SER A 744 -8.59 -16.82 -10.91
C SER A 744 -9.96 -17.50 -10.83
N ALA A 745 -9.99 -18.69 -10.25
CA ALA A 745 -11.24 -19.43 -10.07
C ALA A 745 -11.18 -20.32 -8.84
N ASN A 746 -12.35 -20.57 -8.27
CA ASN A 746 -12.52 -21.57 -7.24
C ASN A 746 -13.81 -22.39 -7.43
N ILE A 747 -13.82 -23.59 -6.87
CA ILE A 747 -14.99 -24.43 -6.71
C ILE A 747 -15.03 -24.96 -5.29
N GLY A 748 -16.09 -24.65 -4.58
CA GLY A 748 -16.31 -25.06 -3.20
C GLY A 748 -17.53 -25.95 -3.04
N TYR A 749 -17.47 -26.87 -2.08
CA TYR A 749 -18.63 -27.58 -1.56
C TYR A 749 -18.82 -27.20 -0.10
N TYR A 750 -19.96 -26.68 0.22
CA TYR A 750 -20.33 -26.14 1.53
C TYR A 750 -21.44 -26.97 2.16
N GLN A 751 -21.26 -27.28 3.43
CA GLN A 751 -22.29 -27.82 4.31
C GLN A 751 -22.38 -26.96 5.59
N ASP A 752 -23.39 -27.20 6.43
CA ASP A 752 -23.67 -26.38 7.62
C ASP A 752 -22.44 -26.10 8.50
N ASN A 753 -21.58 -27.10 8.66
CA ASN A 753 -20.45 -27.03 9.62
C ASN A 753 -19.07 -27.25 8.98
N TRP A 754 -18.98 -27.41 7.68
CA TRP A 754 -17.69 -27.57 6.99
C TRP A 754 -17.78 -27.23 5.52
N ASN A 755 -16.67 -26.86 4.94
CA ASN A 755 -16.55 -26.68 3.49
C ASN A 755 -15.18 -27.19 2.99
N VAL A 756 -15.14 -27.45 1.68
CA VAL A 756 -13.88 -27.72 0.96
C VAL A 756 -13.87 -26.89 -0.30
N VAL A 757 -12.82 -26.12 -0.53
CA VAL A 757 -12.68 -25.26 -1.69
C VAL A 757 -11.39 -25.61 -2.43
N LEU A 758 -11.49 -25.92 -3.70
CA LEU A 758 -10.36 -25.99 -4.64
C LEU A 758 -10.22 -24.65 -5.31
N PHE A 759 -9.03 -24.08 -5.34
CA PHE A 759 -8.79 -22.80 -5.99
C PHE A 759 -7.58 -22.85 -6.91
N GLY A 760 -7.60 -21.99 -7.92
CA GLY A 760 -6.49 -21.72 -8.81
C GLY A 760 -6.32 -20.23 -9.03
N ARG A 761 -5.07 -19.77 -9.02
CA ARG A 761 -4.64 -18.40 -9.25
C ARG A 761 -3.77 -18.32 -10.47
N ASN A 762 -3.80 -17.19 -11.17
CA ASN A 762 -3.06 -16.99 -12.41
C ASN A 762 -3.21 -18.19 -13.37
N LEU A 763 -4.45 -18.59 -13.66
CA LEU A 763 -4.77 -19.78 -14.43
C LEU A 763 -4.25 -19.72 -15.88
N THR A 764 -4.05 -18.53 -16.41
CA THR A 764 -3.43 -18.27 -17.71
C THR A 764 -1.93 -18.46 -17.69
N ASP A 765 -1.32 -18.58 -16.50
CA ASP A 765 0.12 -18.68 -16.30
C ASP A 765 0.89 -17.50 -16.90
N GLU A 766 0.27 -16.35 -16.80
CA GLU A 766 0.86 -15.12 -17.29
C GLU A 766 1.94 -14.63 -16.35
N GLN A 767 3.05 -14.23 -16.93
CA GLN A 767 4.20 -13.68 -16.23
C GLN A 767 4.53 -12.33 -16.84
N TYR A 768 4.81 -11.35 -16.00
CA TYR A 768 5.24 -10.02 -16.41
C TYR A 768 6.29 -9.48 -15.45
N GLU A 769 7.02 -8.51 -15.94
CA GLU A 769 7.95 -7.72 -15.13
C GLU A 769 7.31 -6.38 -14.80
N VAL A 770 7.44 -5.95 -13.56
CA VAL A 770 7.11 -4.59 -13.17
C VAL A 770 8.40 -3.79 -13.10
N PRO A 771 8.64 -2.82 -13.98
CA PRO A 771 9.77 -1.92 -13.85
C PRO A 771 9.61 -1.11 -12.56
N THR A 772 10.48 -1.32 -11.60
CA THR A 772 10.31 -0.76 -10.25
C THR A 772 11.26 0.37 -9.95
N LEU A 773 12.48 0.33 -10.46
CA LEU A 773 13.47 1.34 -10.17
C LEU A 773 14.44 1.54 -11.33
N LEU A 774 14.60 2.78 -11.73
CA LEU A 774 15.76 3.23 -12.48
C LEU A 774 16.78 3.67 -11.45
N GLY A 775 17.66 2.73 -11.07
CA GLY A 775 18.57 2.94 -9.96
C GLY A 775 19.54 4.08 -10.18
N GLY A 776 19.67 4.83 -9.14
CA GLY A 776 20.51 5.98 -8.86
C GLY A 776 21.57 6.36 -9.87
N SER A 777 21.46 7.57 -10.34
CA SER A 777 22.51 8.21 -11.12
C SER A 777 23.53 8.82 -10.20
N PHE A 778 24.78 8.39 -10.34
CA PHE A 778 25.83 9.05 -9.60
C PHE A 778 26.69 9.98 -10.46
N THR A 779 26.71 9.91 -11.78
CA THR A 779 27.54 10.84 -12.59
C THR A 779 27.18 10.97 -14.07
N SER A 780 26.52 10.00 -14.70
CA SER A 780 26.38 10.04 -16.16
C SER A 780 25.41 8.99 -16.71
N GLY A 781 24.34 8.70 -16.01
CA GLY A 781 23.30 7.76 -16.42
C GLY A 781 22.84 6.87 -15.26
N PRO A 782 21.66 6.23 -15.34
CA PRO A 782 21.20 5.29 -14.33
C PRO A 782 22.20 4.15 -14.20
N LEU A 783 22.59 3.84 -12.95
CA LEU A 783 23.50 2.73 -12.69
C LEU A 783 22.91 1.40 -13.09
N PHE A 784 21.60 1.24 -12.88
CA PHE A 784 20.88 0.03 -13.19
C PHE A 784 19.46 0.35 -13.63
N SER A 785 18.87 -0.52 -14.42
CA SER A 785 17.42 -0.68 -14.55
C SER A 785 17.08 -2.01 -13.88
N MET A 786 16.18 -1.97 -12.90
CA MET A 786 15.74 -3.14 -12.16
C MET A 786 14.26 -3.36 -12.39
N SER A 787 13.90 -4.60 -12.53
CA SER A 787 12.51 -5.04 -12.59
C SER A 787 12.27 -6.06 -11.50
N ASN A 788 11.05 -6.09 -11.02
CA ASN A 788 10.57 -7.13 -10.14
C ASN A 788 9.84 -8.19 -10.98
N ALA A 789 10.05 -9.47 -10.70
CA ALA A 789 9.20 -10.53 -11.21
C ALA A 789 7.81 -10.37 -10.59
N GLY A 790 6.93 -9.68 -11.32
CA GLY A 790 5.70 -9.10 -10.76
C GLY A 790 4.63 -10.10 -10.39
N LYS A 791 4.71 -11.37 -10.87
CA LYS A 791 3.59 -12.28 -10.72
C LYS A 791 4.05 -13.72 -10.48
N ARG A 792 3.49 -14.33 -9.43
CA ARG A 792 3.63 -15.76 -9.17
C ARG A 792 3.05 -16.56 -10.35
N PRO A 793 3.71 -17.62 -10.84
CA PRO A 793 3.15 -18.54 -11.82
C PRO A 793 1.81 -19.12 -11.35
N ARG A 794 1.14 -19.79 -12.27
CA ARG A 794 -0.11 -20.49 -11.96
C ARG A 794 0.06 -21.39 -10.74
N ALA A 795 -0.84 -21.23 -9.76
CA ALA A 795 -0.81 -21.95 -8.50
C ALA A 795 -2.19 -22.51 -8.15
N PHE A 796 -2.20 -23.68 -7.52
CA PHE A 796 -3.40 -24.35 -7.06
C PHE A 796 -3.33 -24.65 -5.58
N GLY A 797 -4.48 -24.78 -4.95
CA GLY A 797 -4.57 -25.20 -3.55
C GLY A 797 -5.94 -25.71 -3.18
N ILE A 798 -6.01 -26.20 -1.95
CA ILE A 798 -7.23 -26.68 -1.31
C ILE A 798 -7.38 -26.03 0.06
N GLU A 799 -8.57 -25.57 0.35
CA GLU A 799 -8.96 -25.00 1.63
C GLU A 799 -10.02 -25.88 2.28
N PHE A 800 -9.89 -26.11 3.58
CA PHE A 800 -10.88 -26.78 4.44
C PHE A 800 -11.35 -25.76 5.49
N GLY A 801 -12.63 -25.60 5.59
CA GLY A 801 -13.26 -24.67 6.54
C GLY A 801 -14.31 -25.32 7.42
#